data_f3aa3720881800466ef0f18bc6c9c7f4
#
_entry.id   f3aa3720881800466ef0f18bc6c9c7f4
#
_cell.length_a   1.000
_cell.length_b   1.000
_cell.length_c   1.000
_cell.angle_alpha   90.00
_cell.angle_beta   90.00
_cell.angle_gamma   90.00
#
_symmetry.space_group_name_H-M   'P 1'
#
loop_
_entity.id
_entity.type
_entity.pdbx_description
1 polymer ?
#
loop_
_entity_poly.entity_id
_entity_poly.type
_entity_poly.pdbx_seq_one_letter_code
_entity_poly.pdbx_strand_id
1 'polypeptide(L)'
;MSQLKAVLQALVAQAKTRGLSNLSEEHIQGGYTVKVLEALGWNDGGWIINSSQEHTGKRPDIILKDAKGWTMLVVESKDASSADKLDGSYGTGKYKKPFVSQLADYCKAEGVYWGILTNFIEWRVYSAYQGRLYPQNKKYAFHDLLWDDADKNSYVNLLSKEGLEFLSQFSRQALCKKLGKIDDDFVYYPEEKQVRDDFFAKLKGWREALRDELWVKNQHLVSDKEKIELYTQKLLDRMIFMDVCYDKKIVGPDAHRAILYAQGSVYTELKKWFVKMDDHFNTDLFAPDDKIDNFIISNDVLAPIVEQLSVIDFSILPVRIIGDVYEDYLGEMLRGGKKQGIQVQEDKERQKRKSQGIYYTPEYIVDYINENTIGELLKNAKKAEDIKKIKALDPACGSGSFLINAFDKFYQAYKKAGAVQKLGDFAVKKTILQHNLYGVDLDQRAVEICKLNLFLKALDGAKWEDLKGRKLLPNLELNIRCGNSLISGKSFAEKAKAIPQMVFDFATSYTANRDVVELQKLRKKFYAAKEDNDKKDLLAQIKRDEEIINSKLNDNLREHFSKPAEQKPLNFEVVYPEVFAQGGFDAVIGNPPYGAELKDDFKEFVLNKYEHIGGNTNTGNIFIERGVSLLNGNGKIGLIVPKSICYSDAWLNMRKYLISNLAALIDVSKAFEEVLLEQVILIYDKSGSTNKVFTAKTIGRDFVNKTLVEKKIYLYFDCYLTGLTSQEINIGVKVKNVGNTFNNCCTIKRGQDIQNKIINEKWDIPVYRCKSIGRYILKDAEEGLSKVTYDKLYEQISYMNAPKIIIQNIIAHVTKPNEHIIIMATIDKKGIVSLGSVGNIYITNKTLPEYLIGILNSKLISWYSYRFIYGNAIRTMRFDNYHLNRLPLRIIDFKNHNDKTLHDQLVNFVKEMLALNKTQVLQEKNKIKIAAVDKQIDELVYRLYGLSEAEKKVVEGV
;
A
#
# COMPACT_ATOMS: atom_id res chain seq x y z
N MET A 1 7.34 18.44 -37.70
CA MET A 1 5.91 18.31 -38.07
C MET A 1 5.58 18.82 -39.46
N SER A 2 5.97 20.04 -39.87
CA SER A 2 5.70 20.56 -41.24
C SER A 2 6.34 19.69 -42.34
N GLN A 3 7.57 19.27 -42.17
CA GLN A 3 8.31 18.41 -43.12
C GLN A 3 7.67 17.00 -43.21
N LEU A 4 7.32 16.39 -42.07
CA LEU A 4 6.59 15.12 -42.03
C LEU A 4 5.26 15.22 -42.79
N LYS A 5 4.47 16.28 -42.54
CA LYS A 5 3.20 16.51 -43.24
C LYS A 5 3.36 16.60 -44.75
N ALA A 6 4.38 17.31 -45.22
CA ALA A 6 4.67 17.47 -46.68
C ALA A 6 5.00 16.11 -47.32
N VAL A 7 5.83 15.29 -46.69
CA VAL A 7 6.16 13.93 -47.16
C VAL A 7 4.90 13.06 -47.22
N LEU A 8 4.09 13.06 -46.15
CA LEU A 8 2.87 12.27 -46.10
C LEU A 8 1.86 12.69 -47.20
N GLN A 9 1.71 13.99 -47.45
CA GLN A 9 0.85 14.51 -48.52
C GLN A 9 1.32 14.05 -49.92
N ALA A 10 2.63 14.05 -50.17
CA ALA A 10 3.19 13.56 -51.42
C ALA A 10 2.94 12.05 -51.61
N LEU A 11 3.10 11.24 -50.55
CA LEU A 11 2.83 9.81 -50.58
C LEU A 11 1.33 9.51 -50.83
N VAL A 12 0.43 10.27 -50.20
CA VAL A 12 -1.02 10.15 -50.42
C VAL A 12 -1.37 10.48 -51.89
N ALA A 13 -0.81 11.54 -52.46
CA ALA A 13 -1.02 11.91 -53.84
C ALA A 13 -0.52 10.81 -54.80
N GLN A 14 0.67 10.24 -54.55
CA GLN A 14 1.23 9.13 -55.31
C GLN A 14 0.35 7.87 -55.23
N ALA A 15 -0.16 7.51 -54.07
CA ALA A 15 -1.05 6.37 -53.88
C ALA A 15 -2.36 6.55 -54.68
N LYS A 16 -2.95 7.74 -54.62
CA LYS A 16 -4.16 8.07 -55.41
C LYS A 16 -3.93 7.88 -56.93
N THR A 17 -2.82 8.39 -57.45
CA THR A 17 -2.48 8.28 -58.85
C THR A 17 -2.30 6.82 -59.29
N ARG A 18 -1.74 5.98 -58.43
CA ARG A 18 -1.50 4.55 -58.72
C ARG A 18 -2.78 3.71 -58.67
N GLY A 19 -3.77 4.12 -57.87
CA GLY A 19 -4.98 3.39 -57.54
C GLY A 19 -4.78 2.37 -56.44
N LEU A 20 -5.66 2.38 -55.44
CA LEU A 20 -5.57 1.57 -54.20
C LEU A 20 -5.61 0.06 -54.49
N SER A 21 -6.38 -0.38 -55.49
CA SER A 21 -6.48 -1.79 -55.89
C SER A 21 -5.18 -2.37 -56.46
N ASN A 22 -4.20 -1.53 -56.79
CA ASN A 22 -2.89 -1.92 -57.33
C ASN A 22 -1.79 -1.91 -56.28
N LEU A 23 -2.12 -1.69 -55.00
CA LEU A 23 -1.17 -1.65 -53.87
C LEU A 23 -1.10 -3.00 -53.16
N SER A 24 -0.28 -3.93 -53.69
CA SER A 24 0.01 -5.20 -53.02
C SER A 24 0.80 -5.01 -51.73
N GLU A 25 0.85 -6.04 -50.85
CA GLU A 25 1.59 -6.03 -49.60
C GLU A 25 3.06 -5.61 -49.82
N GLU A 26 3.75 -6.11 -50.87
CA GLU A 26 5.14 -5.72 -51.21
C GLU A 26 5.26 -4.23 -51.58
N HIS A 27 4.29 -3.68 -52.29
CA HIS A 27 4.30 -2.24 -52.62
C HIS A 27 4.05 -1.39 -51.37
N ILE A 28 3.21 -1.83 -50.45
CA ILE A 28 2.94 -1.14 -49.18
C ILE A 28 4.20 -1.17 -48.31
N GLN A 29 4.78 -2.35 -48.10
CA GLN A 29 5.97 -2.52 -47.27
C GLN A 29 7.15 -1.71 -47.78
N GLY A 30 7.64 -1.99 -48.98
CA GLY A 30 8.86 -1.38 -49.55
C GLY A 30 8.68 0.04 -50.05
N GLY A 31 7.45 0.40 -50.50
CA GLY A 31 7.20 1.67 -51.20
C GLY A 31 6.65 2.79 -50.31
N TYR A 32 5.71 2.46 -49.40
CA TYR A 32 4.96 3.47 -48.67
C TYR A 32 5.28 3.43 -47.17
N THR A 33 5.18 2.26 -46.50
CA THR A 33 5.44 2.15 -45.07
C THR A 33 6.88 2.57 -44.73
N VAL A 34 7.86 2.08 -45.52
CA VAL A 34 9.27 2.45 -45.34
C VAL A 34 9.48 3.96 -45.45
N LYS A 35 8.88 4.63 -46.46
CA LYS A 35 9.02 6.09 -46.64
C LYS A 35 8.39 6.89 -45.49
N VAL A 36 7.30 6.40 -44.89
CA VAL A 36 6.75 7.01 -43.66
C VAL A 36 7.74 6.84 -42.49
N LEU A 37 8.34 5.67 -42.34
CA LEU A 37 9.34 5.40 -41.29
C LEU A 37 10.62 6.24 -41.52
N GLU A 38 11.10 6.39 -42.75
CA GLU A 38 12.20 7.30 -43.11
C GLU A 38 11.88 8.75 -42.73
N ALA A 39 10.67 9.22 -43.01
CA ALA A 39 10.20 10.57 -42.63
C ALA A 39 10.10 10.74 -41.09
N LEU A 40 9.95 9.63 -40.34
CA LEU A 40 10.01 9.58 -38.88
C LEU A 40 11.45 9.43 -38.33
N GLY A 41 12.46 9.49 -39.21
CA GLY A 41 13.88 9.50 -38.85
C GLY A 41 14.54 8.12 -38.77
N TRP A 42 13.94 7.07 -39.33
CA TRP A 42 14.51 5.72 -39.38
C TRP A 42 15.32 5.47 -40.68
N ASN A 43 16.28 6.34 -40.98
CA ASN A 43 16.99 6.34 -42.30
C ASN A 43 18.44 5.85 -42.28
N ASP A 44 19.06 5.58 -41.10
CA ASP A 44 20.49 5.25 -41.01
C ASP A 44 20.74 3.79 -40.60
N GLY A 45 20.10 2.82 -41.24
CA GLY A 45 20.30 1.39 -40.91
C GLY A 45 19.72 0.93 -39.59
N GLY A 46 18.91 1.75 -38.93
CA GLY A 46 18.20 1.40 -37.69
C GLY A 46 16.95 0.54 -37.91
N TRP A 47 16.81 -0.07 -39.09
CA TRP A 47 15.68 -0.97 -39.39
C TRP A 47 16.12 -2.12 -40.28
N ILE A 48 15.46 -3.26 -40.13
CA ILE A 48 15.70 -4.47 -40.94
C ILE A 48 14.38 -4.79 -41.62
N ILE A 49 14.38 -4.72 -42.99
CA ILE A 49 13.35 -5.35 -43.83
C ILE A 49 13.67 -6.82 -43.92
N ASN A 50 12.65 -7.67 -43.89
CA ASN A 50 12.73 -9.10 -43.94
C ASN A 50 13.82 -9.65 -44.86
N SER A 51 14.96 -10.06 -44.31
CA SER A 51 15.94 -10.83 -45.06
C SER A 51 15.72 -12.30 -44.74
N SER A 52 15.45 -13.10 -45.76
CA SER A 52 15.35 -14.54 -45.74
C SER A 52 16.59 -15.17 -45.10
N GLN A 53 16.50 -15.55 -43.82
CA GLN A 53 17.39 -16.54 -43.22
C GLN A 53 16.62 -17.53 -42.34
N GLU A 54 16.92 -18.75 -42.58
CA GLU A 54 16.35 -20.01 -42.11
C GLU A 54 16.17 -20.04 -40.58
N HIS A 55 14.98 -20.36 -40.09
CA HIS A 55 14.72 -21.43 -39.14
C HIS A 55 13.29 -21.53 -38.53
N THR A 56 12.33 -20.65 -38.79
CA THR A 56 10.96 -20.84 -38.21
C THR A 56 9.78 -20.36 -39.06
N GLY A 57 9.97 -19.89 -40.29
CA GLY A 57 8.86 -19.63 -41.22
C GLY A 57 7.89 -18.48 -40.95
N LYS A 58 8.10 -17.70 -39.90
CA LYS A 58 7.26 -16.53 -39.57
C LYS A 58 8.11 -15.40 -39.04
N ARG A 59 8.24 -14.29 -39.79
CA ARG A 59 8.96 -13.09 -39.38
C ARG A 59 8.14 -11.85 -39.66
N PRO A 60 8.27 -10.77 -38.83
CA PRO A 60 7.63 -9.49 -39.12
C PRO A 60 8.21 -8.84 -40.38
N ASP A 61 7.43 -8.00 -41.04
CA ASP A 61 7.85 -7.30 -42.23
C ASP A 61 8.98 -6.32 -41.97
N ILE A 62 8.90 -5.53 -40.90
CA ILE A 62 9.90 -4.54 -40.56
C ILE A 62 10.17 -4.59 -39.03
N ILE A 63 11.45 -4.58 -38.68
CA ILE A 63 11.92 -4.44 -37.31
C ILE A 63 12.69 -3.14 -37.16
N LEU A 64 12.30 -2.27 -36.26
CA LEU A 64 12.99 -1.04 -35.94
C LEU A 64 13.93 -1.25 -34.76
N LYS A 65 15.23 -0.88 -34.93
CA LYS A 65 16.28 -1.06 -33.92
C LYS A 65 16.93 0.27 -33.55
N ASP A 66 17.36 0.38 -32.28
CA ASP A 66 18.17 1.51 -31.85
C ASP A 66 19.63 1.38 -32.32
N ALA A 67 20.47 2.37 -32.03
CA ALA A 67 21.90 2.39 -32.42
C ALA A 67 22.73 1.27 -31.77
N LYS A 68 22.21 0.58 -30.76
CA LYS A 68 22.83 -0.55 -30.06
C LYS A 68 22.33 -1.91 -30.58
N GLY A 69 21.43 -1.90 -31.58
CA GLY A 69 20.83 -3.12 -32.13
C GLY A 69 19.64 -3.69 -31.35
N TRP A 70 19.13 -2.99 -30.34
CA TRP A 70 17.95 -3.42 -29.59
C TRP A 70 16.69 -3.18 -30.40
N THR A 71 15.81 -4.18 -30.52
CA THR A 71 14.52 -4.05 -31.18
C THR A 71 13.61 -3.11 -30.38
N MET A 72 13.08 -2.09 -31.05
CA MET A 72 12.28 -1.04 -30.47
C MET A 72 10.79 -1.20 -30.76
N LEU A 73 10.48 -1.65 -31.99
CA LEU A 73 9.14 -1.74 -32.51
C LEU A 73 9.10 -2.72 -33.69
N VAL A 74 8.00 -3.44 -33.80
CA VAL A 74 7.70 -4.31 -34.96
C VAL A 74 6.61 -3.65 -35.80
N VAL A 75 6.75 -3.68 -37.15
CA VAL A 75 5.73 -3.21 -38.06
C VAL A 75 5.35 -4.34 -39.01
N GLU A 76 4.07 -4.62 -39.08
CA GLU A 76 3.47 -5.60 -39.99
C GLU A 76 2.62 -4.86 -41.03
N SER A 77 2.88 -5.07 -42.31
CA SER A 77 2.17 -4.47 -43.43
C SER A 77 1.17 -5.45 -44.01
N LYS A 78 0.04 -4.95 -44.50
CA LYS A 78 -0.99 -5.75 -45.19
C LYS A 78 -1.40 -5.12 -46.48
N ASP A 79 -2.01 -5.92 -47.33
CA ASP A 79 -2.51 -5.49 -48.64
C ASP A 79 -3.60 -4.39 -48.44
N ALA A 80 -3.54 -3.36 -49.25
CA ALA A 80 -4.53 -2.27 -49.27
C ALA A 80 -5.71 -2.56 -50.20
N SER A 81 -5.64 -3.60 -51.02
CA SER A 81 -6.69 -3.96 -51.96
C SER A 81 -7.85 -4.72 -51.33
N SER A 82 -7.71 -5.23 -50.11
CA SER A 82 -8.75 -6.05 -49.48
C SER A 82 -9.82 -5.21 -48.80
N ALA A 83 -11.11 -5.57 -49.02
CA ALA A 83 -12.26 -4.95 -48.35
C ALA A 83 -12.29 -5.15 -46.82
N ASP A 84 -11.52 -6.10 -46.33
CA ASP A 84 -11.50 -6.47 -44.88
C ASP A 84 -10.65 -5.51 -44.05
N LYS A 85 -10.01 -4.53 -44.66
CA LYS A 85 -9.16 -3.54 -43.97
C LYS A 85 -8.11 -4.26 -43.06
N LEU A 86 -7.77 -3.69 -41.93
CA LEU A 86 -6.88 -4.33 -40.95
C LEU A 86 -7.59 -5.27 -39.95
N ASP A 87 -8.91 -5.45 -40.09
CA ASP A 87 -9.69 -6.40 -39.25
C ASP A 87 -9.70 -7.84 -39.85
N GLY A 88 -8.95 -8.08 -40.93
CA GLY A 88 -8.81 -9.36 -41.58
C GLY A 88 -8.05 -10.40 -40.76
N SER A 89 -7.90 -11.58 -41.38
CA SER A 89 -7.22 -12.71 -40.73
C SER A 89 -6.36 -13.47 -41.76
N TYR A 90 -5.32 -14.16 -41.24
CA TYR A 90 -4.40 -15.00 -42.03
C TYR A 90 -4.64 -16.49 -41.72
N GLY A 91 -4.18 -17.38 -42.61
CA GLY A 91 -4.33 -18.84 -42.48
C GLY A 91 -5.58 -19.36 -43.18
N THR A 92 -5.79 -20.68 -43.13
CA THR A 92 -6.89 -21.38 -43.84
C THR A 92 -7.70 -22.25 -42.92
N GLY A 93 -9.03 -22.33 -43.16
CA GLY A 93 -9.96 -23.19 -42.41
C GLY A 93 -10.00 -22.88 -40.92
N LYS A 94 -9.95 -23.88 -40.05
CA LYS A 94 -10.00 -23.78 -38.59
C LYS A 94 -8.75 -23.15 -37.95
N TYR A 95 -7.68 -22.87 -38.74
CA TYR A 95 -6.45 -22.24 -38.30
C TYR A 95 -6.40 -20.73 -38.65
N LYS A 96 -7.53 -20.16 -39.04
CA LYS A 96 -7.66 -18.75 -39.38
C LYS A 96 -7.47 -17.89 -38.11
N LYS A 97 -6.49 -17.01 -38.09
CA LYS A 97 -6.18 -16.09 -36.98
C LYS A 97 -6.25 -14.63 -37.41
N PRO A 98 -6.73 -13.71 -36.55
CA PRO A 98 -6.70 -12.28 -36.85
C PRO A 98 -5.29 -11.75 -37.12
N PHE A 99 -5.14 -10.72 -37.96
CA PHE A 99 -3.84 -10.08 -38.21
C PHE A 99 -3.17 -9.53 -36.93
N VAL A 100 -3.98 -9.03 -36.01
CA VAL A 100 -3.48 -8.57 -34.69
C VAL A 100 -2.78 -9.69 -33.90
N SER A 101 -3.25 -10.92 -34.02
CA SER A 101 -2.60 -12.08 -33.37
C SER A 101 -1.26 -12.41 -33.99
N GLN A 102 -1.11 -12.24 -35.31
CA GLN A 102 0.15 -12.39 -36.03
C GLN A 102 1.16 -11.35 -35.55
N LEU A 103 0.77 -10.07 -35.49
CA LEU A 103 1.58 -8.98 -34.99
C LEU A 103 2.04 -9.24 -33.54
N ALA A 104 1.11 -9.68 -32.68
CA ALA A 104 1.43 -10.02 -31.29
C ALA A 104 2.47 -11.15 -31.17
N ASP A 105 2.34 -12.22 -31.99
CA ASP A 105 3.32 -13.32 -32.03
C ASP A 105 4.71 -12.81 -32.44
N TYR A 106 4.80 -11.86 -33.41
CA TYR A 106 6.06 -11.25 -33.83
C TYR A 106 6.67 -10.34 -32.77
N CYS A 107 5.86 -9.49 -32.13
CA CYS A 107 6.33 -8.64 -31.04
C CYS A 107 6.92 -9.47 -29.88
N LYS A 108 6.26 -10.59 -29.52
CA LYS A 108 6.75 -11.52 -28.50
C LYS A 108 8.08 -12.17 -28.91
N ALA A 109 8.20 -12.59 -30.16
CA ALA A 109 9.44 -13.20 -30.66
C ALA A 109 10.63 -12.24 -30.63
N GLU A 110 10.38 -10.94 -30.88
CA GLU A 110 11.38 -9.90 -30.85
C GLU A 110 11.57 -9.24 -29.46
N GLY A 111 10.75 -9.61 -28.47
CA GLY A 111 10.83 -9.09 -27.11
C GLY A 111 10.38 -7.63 -26.97
N VAL A 112 9.42 -7.19 -27.82
CA VAL A 112 8.88 -5.82 -27.78
C VAL A 112 7.41 -5.80 -27.42
N TYR A 113 7.01 -4.74 -26.71
CA TYR A 113 5.65 -4.61 -26.20
C TYR A 113 4.64 -4.11 -27.24
N TRP A 114 5.09 -3.26 -28.17
CA TRP A 114 4.24 -2.59 -29.14
C TRP A 114 4.55 -3.00 -30.57
N GLY A 115 3.50 -3.17 -31.36
CA GLY A 115 3.61 -3.38 -32.80
C GLY A 115 2.66 -2.46 -33.56
N ILE A 116 3.04 -2.12 -34.77
CA ILE A 116 2.23 -1.38 -35.73
C ILE A 116 1.70 -2.34 -36.78
N LEU A 117 0.38 -2.33 -36.97
CA LEU A 117 -0.29 -2.98 -38.08
C LEU A 117 -0.74 -1.89 -39.07
N THR A 118 -0.34 -1.97 -40.32
CA THR A 118 -0.68 -0.96 -41.35
C THR A 118 -0.92 -1.58 -42.72
N ASN A 119 -1.80 -0.96 -43.50
CA ASN A 119 -1.93 -1.16 -44.94
C ASN A 119 -1.63 0.14 -45.70
N PHE A 120 -0.80 1.00 -45.10
CA PHE A 120 -0.53 2.38 -45.47
C PHE A 120 -1.72 3.34 -45.30
N ILE A 121 -2.94 2.95 -45.69
CA ILE A 121 -4.13 3.80 -45.55
C ILE A 121 -4.47 3.99 -44.08
N GLU A 122 -4.48 2.88 -43.31
CA GLU A 122 -4.71 2.84 -41.90
C GLU A 122 -3.41 2.50 -41.13
N TRP A 123 -3.27 3.13 -39.98
CA TRP A 123 -2.19 2.86 -39.02
C TRP A 123 -2.77 2.56 -37.65
N ARG A 124 -2.54 1.35 -37.17
CA ARG A 124 -3.02 0.89 -35.87
C ARG A 124 -1.86 0.37 -35.04
N VAL A 125 -1.80 0.77 -33.78
CA VAL A 125 -0.81 0.30 -32.82
C VAL A 125 -1.49 -0.66 -31.86
N TYR A 126 -0.91 -1.82 -31.67
CA TYR A 126 -1.42 -2.84 -30.76
C TYR A 126 -0.38 -3.21 -29.72
N SER A 127 -0.86 -3.47 -28.50
CA SER A 127 -0.02 -4.12 -27.49
C SER A 127 0.11 -5.61 -27.78
N ALA A 128 1.32 -6.13 -27.75
CA ALA A 128 1.58 -7.57 -27.90
C ALA A 128 0.91 -8.40 -26.80
N TYR A 129 0.76 -7.80 -25.63
CA TYR A 129 0.25 -8.45 -24.43
C TYR A 129 -1.25 -8.71 -24.45
N GLN A 130 -2.05 -7.77 -25.01
CA GLN A 130 -3.51 -7.86 -24.94
C GLN A 130 -4.19 -7.81 -26.31
N GLY A 131 -3.42 -7.62 -27.41
CA GLY A 131 -3.99 -7.38 -28.73
C GLY A 131 -4.88 -6.12 -28.78
N ARG A 132 -4.71 -5.17 -27.83
CA ARG A 132 -5.53 -3.97 -27.72
C ARG A 132 -4.98 -2.83 -28.56
N LEU A 133 -5.90 -2.14 -29.23
CA LEU A 133 -5.64 -0.96 -30.03
C LEU A 133 -5.24 0.23 -29.14
N TYR A 134 -4.19 0.96 -29.53
CA TYR A 134 -3.74 2.19 -28.88
C TYR A 134 -3.78 3.39 -29.83
N PRO A 135 -4.23 4.57 -29.42
CA PRO A 135 -5.02 4.82 -28.19
C PRO A 135 -6.36 4.09 -28.21
N GLN A 136 -6.89 3.75 -27.04
CA GLN A 136 -8.11 2.96 -26.93
C GLN A 136 -9.25 3.59 -27.76
N ASN A 137 -9.89 2.78 -28.61
CA ASN A 137 -11.01 3.17 -29.47
C ASN A 137 -10.70 4.23 -30.53
N LYS A 138 -9.44 4.55 -30.82
CA LYS A 138 -9.07 5.46 -31.91
C LYS A 138 -8.37 4.72 -33.05
N LYS A 139 -8.88 4.89 -34.26
CA LYS A 139 -8.30 4.41 -35.51
C LYS A 139 -7.79 5.61 -36.31
N TYR A 140 -6.63 5.50 -36.92
CA TYR A 140 -5.99 6.57 -37.66
C TYR A 140 -5.88 6.19 -39.16
N ALA A 141 -6.29 7.07 -40.05
CA ALA A 141 -6.20 6.84 -41.50
C ALA A 141 -5.95 8.12 -42.27
N PHE A 142 -5.42 7.96 -43.50
CA PHE A 142 -5.42 9.05 -44.48
C PHE A 142 -6.83 9.18 -45.07
N HIS A 143 -7.60 10.18 -44.65
CA HIS A 143 -8.99 10.38 -45.08
C HIS A 143 -9.17 10.42 -46.59
N ASP A 144 -8.15 10.92 -47.29
CA ASP A 144 -8.15 11.02 -48.72
C ASP A 144 -7.99 9.67 -49.45
N LEU A 145 -7.64 8.61 -48.73
CA LEU A 145 -7.45 7.25 -49.24
C LEU A 145 -8.51 6.26 -48.77
N LEU A 146 -9.48 6.66 -47.94
CA LEU A 146 -10.55 5.81 -47.48
C LEU A 146 -11.48 5.44 -48.66
N TRP A 147 -11.93 4.18 -48.67
CA TRP A 147 -12.80 3.65 -49.74
C TRP A 147 -14.21 4.23 -49.73
N ASP A 148 -14.71 4.65 -48.54
CA ASP A 148 -16.02 5.24 -48.34
C ASP A 148 -15.90 6.54 -47.53
N ASP A 149 -16.54 7.61 -48.00
CA ASP A 149 -16.56 8.89 -47.30
C ASP A 149 -17.32 8.81 -45.95
N ALA A 150 -18.27 7.88 -45.81
CA ALA A 150 -18.97 7.61 -44.54
C ALA A 150 -18.02 7.13 -43.44
N ASP A 151 -16.93 6.47 -43.77
CA ASP A 151 -15.91 5.98 -42.84
C ASP A 151 -15.10 7.10 -42.18
N LYS A 152 -15.04 8.31 -42.78
CA LYS A 152 -14.26 9.45 -42.29
C LYS A 152 -14.55 9.78 -40.81
N ASN A 153 -15.79 9.59 -40.37
CA ASN A 153 -16.21 9.85 -39.00
C ASN A 153 -15.68 8.80 -38.01
N SER A 154 -15.26 7.64 -38.48
CA SER A 154 -14.75 6.52 -37.66
C SER A 154 -13.23 6.57 -37.46
N TYR A 155 -12.53 7.48 -38.15
CA TYR A 155 -11.07 7.59 -38.14
C TYR A 155 -10.59 9.01 -37.84
N VAL A 156 -9.47 9.12 -37.12
CA VAL A 156 -8.71 10.38 -37.03
C VAL A 156 -7.86 10.55 -38.29
N ASN A 157 -7.94 11.71 -38.93
CA ASN A 157 -7.12 11.97 -40.14
C ASN A 157 -5.64 12.08 -39.76
N LEU A 158 -4.80 11.24 -40.36
CA LEU A 158 -3.35 11.24 -40.16
C LEU A 158 -2.67 12.56 -40.55
N LEU A 159 -3.27 13.37 -41.45
CA LEU A 159 -2.76 14.70 -41.85
C LEU A 159 -3.25 15.82 -40.90
N SER A 160 -4.14 15.52 -39.95
CA SER A 160 -4.55 16.45 -38.89
C SER A 160 -3.43 16.68 -37.87
N LYS A 161 -3.58 17.70 -37.04
CA LYS A 161 -2.63 17.94 -35.90
C LYS A 161 -2.51 16.71 -35.02
N GLU A 162 -3.64 16.13 -34.60
CA GLU A 162 -3.70 14.93 -33.76
C GLU A 162 -3.06 13.71 -34.44
N GLY A 163 -3.33 13.48 -35.75
CA GLY A 163 -2.74 12.37 -36.48
C GLY A 163 -1.23 12.49 -36.66
N LEU A 164 -0.72 13.71 -36.88
CA LEU A 164 0.71 13.97 -36.96
C LEU A 164 1.40 13.81 -35.60
N GLU A 165 0.76 14.23 -34.51
CA GLU A 165 1.24 14.00 -33.15
C GLU A 165 1.31 12.50 -32.85
N PHE A 166 0.29 11.73 -33.23
CA PHE A 166 0.28 10.27 -33.09
C PHE A 166 1.46 9.62 -33.84
N LEU A 167 1.68 9.92 -35.13
CA LEU A 167 2.81 9.35 -35.89
C LEU A 167 4.18 9.80 -35.33
N SER A 168 4.31 11.06 -34.91
CA SER A 168 5.57 11.61 -34.39
C SER A 168 6.06 10.88 -33.12
N GLN A 169 5.15 10.22 -32.38
CA GLN A 169 5.51 9.40 -31.22
C GLN A 169 6.38 8.20 -31.59
N PHE A 170 6.27 7.70 -32.80
CA PHE A 170 7.04 6.57 -33.33
C PHE A 170 8.30 7.03 -34.07
N SER A 171 8.64 8.32 -34.04
CA SER A 171 9.91 8.80 -34.60
C SER A 171 11.11 8.22 -33.82
N ARG A 172 12.22 7.96 -34.55
CA ARG A 172 13.47 7.47 -33.94
C ARG A 172 13.92 8.34 -32.79
N GLN A 173 13.82 9.68 -32.96
CA GLN A 173 14.16 10.62 -31.90
C GLN A 173 13.27 10.48 -30.67
N ALA A 174 11.98 10.24 -30.82
CA ALA A 174 11.04 10.06 -29.70
C ALA A 174 11.28 8.72 -28.99
N LEU A 175 11.43 7.63 -29.75
CA LEU A 175 11.65 6.31 -29.17
C LEU A 175 13.05 6.13 -28.56
N CYS A 176 14.11 6.59 -29.22
CA CYS A 176 15.49 6.44 -28.73
C CYS A 176 15.86 7.41 -27.61
N LYS A 177 15.28 8.61 -27.52
CA LYS A 177 15.49 9.53 -26.40
C LYS A 177 14.96 8.97 -25.07
N LYS A 178 13.95 8.12 -25.12
CA LYS A 178 13.26 7.62 -23.94
C LYS A 178 13.88 6.36 -23.34
N LEU A 179 14.68 5.62 -24.08
CA LEU A 179 15.37 4.42 -23.60
C LEU A 179 16.73 4.68 -22.93
N GLY A 180 17.21 5.91 -22.90
CA GLY A 180 18.38 6.32 -22.10
C GLY A 180 18.02 6.72 -20.67
N LYS A 181 16.78 6.99 -20.41
CA LYS A 181 16.13 7.13 -19.11
C LYS A 181 14.78 6.45 -19.25
N ILE A 182 14.50 5.46 -18.41
CA ILE A 182 13.16 4.98 -18.13
C ILE A 182 12.47 6.16 -17.40
N ASP A 183 12.08 7.18 -18.18
CA ASP A 183 11.14 8.18 -17.72
C ASP A 183 9.76 7.59 -17.98
N ASP A 184 8.99 7.46 -16.93
CA ASP A 184 7.70 6.78 -16.77
C ASP A 184 6.58 7.18 -17.74
N ASP A 185 6.79 8.14 -18.64
CA ASP A 185 5.75 8.72 -19.49
C ASP A 185 5.55 8.06 -20.86
N PHE A 186 6.34 7.02 -21.23
CA PHE A 186 6.23 6.39 -22.57
C PHE A 186 6.34 4.88 -22.66
N VAL A 187 6.45 4.22 -21.58
CA VAL A 187 5.87 2.91 -21.48
C VAL A 187 4.39 3.18 -21.17
N TYR A 188 3.58 3.40 -22.18
CA TYR A 188 2.16 3.20 -22.07
C TYR A 188 1.94 1.70 -21.85
N TYR A 189 2.27 1.26 -20.67
CA TYR A 189 1.54 0.16 -20.10
C TYR A 189 0.07 0.62 -20.11
N PRO A 190 -0.87 -0.18 -20.63
CA PRO A 190 -2.26 -0.01 -20.26
C PRO A 190 -2.21 0.20 -18.77
N GLU A 191 -2.82 1.26 -18.25
CA GLU A 191 -2.62 1.74 -16.87
C GLU A 191 -2.28 0.56 -15.98
N GLU A 192 -1.18 0.58 -15.28
CA GLU A 192 -0.65 -0.57 -14.51
C GLU A 192 -1.78 -1.29 -13.77
N LYS A 193 -2.79 -0.52 -13.39
CA LYS A 193 -4.08 -0.93 -12.87
C LYS A 193 -4.86 -1.86 -13.83
N GLN A 194 -4.87 -1.60 -15.13
CA GLN A 194 -5.68 -2.40 -16.07
C GLN A 194 -5.02 -3.76 -16.36
N VAL A 195 -3.68 -3.82 -16.45
CA VAL A 195 -2.95 -5.10 -16.57
C VAL A 195 -3.15 -5.93 -15.31
N ARG A 196 -3.08 -5.27 -14.17
CA ARG A 196 -3.33 -5.87 -12.87
C ARG A 196 -4.75 -6.44 -12.78
N ASP A 197 -5.76 -5.65 -13.14
CA ASP A 197 -7.18 -6.05 -13.07
C ASP A 197 -7.50 -7.20 -14.03
N ASP A 198 -6.93 -7.23 -15.24
CA ASP A 198 -7.10 -8.32 -16.21
C ASP A 198 -6.43 -9.63 -15.73
N PHE A 199 -5.20 -9.53 -15.22
CA PHE A 199 -4.50 -10.69 -14.66
C PHE A 199 -5.21 -11.22 -13.41
N PHE A 200 -5.69 -10.32 -12.55
CA PHE A 200 -6.49 -10.64 -11.38
C PHE A 200 -7.75 -11.44 -11.75
N ALA A 201 -8.51 -10.97 -12.74
CA ALA A 201 -9.73 -11.65 -13.19
C ALA A 201 -9.44 -13.06 -13.71
N LYS A 202 -8.36 -13.24 -14.50
CA LYS A 202 -7.92 -14.56 -14.98
C LYS A 202 -7.49 -15.47 -13.84
N LEU A 203 -6.61 -14.99 -12.96
CA LEU A 203 -6.11 -15.74 -11.80
C LEU A 203 -7.25 -16.24 -10.91
N LYS A 204 -8.24 -15.37 -10.68
CA LYS A 204 -9.45 -15.71 -9.93
C LYS A 204 -10.22 -16.86 -10.60
N GLY A 205 -10.49 -16.73 -11.90
CA GLY A 205 -11.21 -17.76 -12.67
C GLY A 205 -10.48 -19.12 -12.67
N TRP A 206 -9.18 -19.10 -12.90
CA TRP A 206 -8.35 -20.33 -12.86
C TRP A 206 -8.40 -21.00 -11.51
N ARG A 207 -8.31 -20.20 -10.45
CA ARG A 207 -8.30 -20.72 -9.10
C ARG A 207 -9.66 -21.31 -8.70
N GLU A 208 -10.77 -20.64 -9.01
CA GLU A 208 -12.12 -21.14 -8.74
C GLU A 208 -12.34 -22.49 -9.46
N ALA A 209 -12.01 -22.56 -10.75
CA ALA A 209 -12.15 -23.78 -11.53
C ALA A 209 -11.28 -24.92 -10.98
N LEU A 210 -10.01 -24.66 -10.68
CA LEU A 210 -9.08 -25.67 -10.17
C LEU A 210 -9.44 -26.14 -8.76
N ARG A 211 -9.84 -25.22 -7.87
CA ARG A 211 -10.30 -25.53 -6.52
C ARG A 211 -11.52 -26.45 -6.52
N ASP A 212 -12.51 -26.11 -7.33
CA ASP A 212 -13.76 -26.87 -7.41
C ASP A 212 -13.51 -28.28 -7.97
N GLU A 213 -12.64 -28.40 -8.98
CA GLU A 213 -12.20 -29.67 -9.53
C GLU A 213 -11.44 -30.52 -8.49
N LEU A 214 -10.48 -29.91 -7.78
CA LEU A 214 -9.74 -30.60 -6.73
C LEU A 214 -10.66 -31.05 -5.60
N TRP A 215 -11.60 -30.21 -5.17
CA TRP A 215 -12.58 -30.57 -4.16
C TRP A 215 -13.46 -31.74 -4.55
N VAL A 216 -13.99 -31.74 -5.77
CA VAL A 216 -14.91 -32.80 -6.25
C VAL A 216 -14.18 -34.13 -6.42
N LYS A 217 -12.99 -34.14 -7.04
CA LYS A 217 -12.32 -35.38 -7.44
C LYS A 217 -11.35 -35.96 -6.42
N ASN A 218 -10.90 -35.16 -5.43
CA ASN A 218 -9.80 -35.59 -4.55
C ASN A 218 -10.16 -35.59 -3.06
N GLN A 219 -11.43 -35.69 -2.70
CA GLN A 219 -11.88 -35.77 -1.29
C GLN A 219 -11.26 -36.92 -0.51
N HIS A 220 -10.94 -38.02 -1.21
CA HIS A 220 -10.27 -39.20 -0.64
C HIS A 220 -8.81 -38.95 -0.24
N LEU A 221 -8.16 -37.93 -0.83
CA LEU A 221 -6.80 -37.52 -0.49
C LEU A 221 -6.79 -36.34 0.49
N VAL A 222 -7.74 -35.41 0.34
CA VAL A 222 -7.83 -34.20 1.13
C VAL A 222 -9.30 -33.87 1.42
N SER A 223 -9.73 -34.06 2.67
CA SER A 223 -11.10 -33.79 3.12
C SER A 223 -11.31 -32.41 3.73
N ASP A 224 -10.24 -31.60 3.83
CA ASP A 224 -10.21 -30.28 4.42
C ASP A 224 -10.21 -29.19 3.32
N LYS A 225 -11.22 -28.33 3.32
CA LYS A 225 -11.37 -27.23 2.35
C LYS A 225 -10.22 -26.21 2.40
N GLU A 226 -9.70 -25.89 3.58
CA GLU A 226 -8.59 -24.95 3.70
C GLU A 226 -7.31 -25.52 3.10
N LYS A 227 -7.09 -26.83 3.24
CA LYS A 227 -5.96 -27.50 2.61
C LYS A 227 -6.11 -27.58 1.08
N ILE A 228 -7.32 -27.78 0.56
CA ILE A 228 -7.58 -27.71 -0.89
C ILE A 228 -7.23 -26.33 -1.44
N GLU A 229 -7.59 -25.27 -0.74
CA GLU A 229 -7.22 -23.90 -1.14
C GLU A 229 -5.69 -23.70 -1.20
N LEU A 230 -4.96 -24.23 -0.22
CA LEU A 230 -3.49 -24.19 -0.21
C LEU A 230 -2.87 -24.97 -1.38
N TYR A 231 -3.37 -26.17 -1.66
CA TYR A 231 -2.89 -26.97 -2.79
C TYR A 231 -3.23 -26.34 -4.14
N THR A 232 -4.40 -25.74 -4.27
CA THR A 232 -4.80 -24.97 -5.46
C THR A 232 -3.82 -23.84 -5.72
N GLN A 233 -3.46 -23.10 -4.67
CA GLN A 233 -2.46 -22.03 -4.75
C GLN A 233 -1.11 -22.58 -5.20
N LYS A 234 -0.62 -23.61 -4.55
CA LYS A 234 0.69 -24.21 -4.85
C LYS A 234 0.79 -24.71 -6.30
N LEU A 235 -0.30 -25.27 -6.84
CA LEU A 235 -0.36 -25.69 -8.25
C LEU A 235 -0.30 -24.50 -9.22
N LEU A 236 -1.05 -23.44 -8.95
CA LEU A 236 -1.00 -22.22 -9.75
C LEU A 236 0.36 -21.55 -9.70
N ASP A 237 0.97 -21.46 -8.51
CA ASP A 237 2.31 -20.90 -8.32
C ASP A 237 3.37 -21.68 -9.12
N ARG A 238 3.29 -23.01 -9.14
CA ARG A 238 4.16 -23.88 -9.98
C ARG A 238 4.01 -23.55 -11.46
N MET A 239 2.77 -23.43 -11.95
CA MET A 239 2.51 -23.13 -13.36
C MET A 239 2.97 -21.71 -13.74
N ILE A 240 2.66 -20.71 -12.94
CA ILE A 240 3.07 -19.31 -13.18
C ILE A 240 4.60 -19.20 -13.16
N PHE A 241 5.26 -19.79 -12.17
CA PHE A 241 6.73 -19.79 -12.10
C PHE A 241 7.37 -20.44 -13.32
N MET A 242 6.81 -21.57 -13.78
CA MET A 242 7.28 -22.27 -14.98
C MET A 242 7.15 -21.38 -16.22
N ASP A 243 6.02 -20.69 -16.38
CA ASP A 243 5.77 -19.77 -17.49
C ASP A 243 6.70 -18.55 -17.45
N VAL A 244 6.93 -17.97 -16.28
CA VAL A 244 7.92 -16.89 -16.12
C VAL A 244 9.32 -17.37 -16.52
N CYS A 245 9.72 -18.59 -16.13
CA CYS A 245 11.01 -19.15 -16.51
C CYS A 245 11.11 -19.39 -18.03
N TYR A 246 10.02 -19.81 -18.66
CA TYR A 246 9.95 -19.99 -20.10
C TYR A 246 10.07 -18.64 -20.84
N ASP A 247 9.26 -17.65 -20.49
CA ASP A 247 9.25 -16.34 -21.13
C ASP A 247 10.58 -15.58 -20.98
N LYS A 248 11.21 -15.73 -19.81
CA LYS A 248 12.57 -15.20 -19.54
C LYS A 248 13.70 -16.06 -20.16
N LYS A 249 13.38 -17.09 -20.95
CA LYS A 249 14.34 -18.00 -21.61
C LYS A 249 15.29 -18.70 -20.63
N ILE A 250 14.82 -18.94 -19.41
CA ILE A 250 15.54 -19.67 -18.35
C ILE A 250 15.38 -21.19 -18.53
N VAL A 251 14.28 -21.64 -19.15
CA VAL A 251 14.03 -23.03 -19.56
C VAL A 251 13.76 -23.08 -21.05
N GLY A 252 14.03 -24.23 -21.66
CA GLY A 252 13.92 -24.37 -23.13
C GLY A 252 12.49 -24.28 -23.66
N PRO A 253 12.35 -23.99 -24.98
CA PRO A 253 11.07 -23.66 -25.63
C PRO A 253 10.06 -24.81 -25.71
N ASP A 254 10.44 -26.02 -25.34
CA ASP A 254 9.63 -27.22 -25.59
C ASP A 254 8.56 -27.50 -24.53
N ALA A 255 8.58 -26.77 -23.39
CA ALA A 255 7.72 -27.05 -22.25
C ALA A 255 6.23 -26.86 -22.57
N HIS A 256 5.84 -25.68 -23.06
CA HIS A 256 4.43 -25.35 -23.35
C HIS A 256 3.87 -26.21 -24.49
N ARG A 257 4.62 -26.42 -25.55
CA ARG A 257 4.18 -27.28 -26.66
C ARG A 257 3.96 -28.69 -26.21
N ALA A 258 4.88 -29.26 -25.42
CA ALA A 258 4.74 -30.62 -24.91
C ALA A 258 3.51 -30.79 -24.02
N ILE A 259 3.17 -29.76 -23.22
CA ILE A 259 2.00 -29.79 -22.32
C ILE A 259 0.70 -29.60 -23.10
N LEU A 260 0.60 -28.58 -23.98
CA LEU A 260 -0.61 -28.27 -24.74
C LEU A 260 -0.97 -29.32 -25.82
N TYR A 261 0.04 -29.99 -26.38
CA TYR A 261 -0.15 -31.04 -27.41
C TYR A 261 0.01 -32.45 -26.87
N ALA A 262 -0.04 -32.62 -25.54
CA ALA A 262 0.02 -33.94 -24.93
C ALA A 262 -1.12 -34.85 -25.44
N GLN A 263 -0.75 -36.05 -25.95
CA GLN A 263 -1.71 -37.09 -26.31
C GLN A 263 -2.16 -37.86 -25.06
N GLY A 264 -2.74 -37.15 -24.07
CA GLY A 264 -3.16 -37.74 -22.82
C GLY A 264 -3.52 -36.73 -21.74
N SER A 265 -3.17 -37.04 -20.50
CA SER A 265 -3.44 -36.15 -19.37
C SER A 265 -2.45 -34.98 -19.35
N VAL A 266 -2.95 -33.77 -19.49
CA VAL A 266 -2.19 -32.50 -19.32
C VAL A 266 -1.49 -32.48 -17.96
N TYR A 267 -2.17 -32.99 -16.91
CA TYR A 267 -1.59 -33.04 -15.57
C TYR A 267 -0.38 -33.97 -15.46
N THR A 268 -0.42 -35.09 -16.18
CA THR A 268 0.72 -36.04 -16.23
C THR A 268 1.94 -35.40 -16.88
N GLU A 269 1.77 -34.62 -17.93
CA GLU A 269 2.86 -33.84 -18.55
C GLU A 269 3.37 -32.72 -17.65
N LEU A 270 2.48 -32.00 -17.01
CA LEU A 270 2.85 -30.95 -16.02
C LEU A 270 3.71 -31.54 -14.89
N LYS A 271 3.35 -32.71 -14.35
CA LYS A 271 4.15 -33.39 -13.30
C LYS A 271 5.56 -33.68 -13.76
N LYS A 272 5.76 -34.16 -15.00
CA LYS A 272 7.10 -34.38 -15.56
C LYS A 272 7.93 -33.07 -15.58
N TRP A 273 7.28 -31.95 -15.90
CA TRP A 273 7.93 -30.65 -15.87
C TRP A 273 8.20 -30.19 -14.46
N PHE A 274 7.31 -30.39 -13.49
CA PHE A 274 7.56 -30.07 -12.08
C PHE A 274 8.79 -30.80 -11.53
N VAL A 275 9.00 -32.08 -11.89
CA VAL A 275 10.22 -32.85 -11.55
C VAL A 275 11.46 -32.16 -12.17
N LYS A 276 11.41 -31.79 -13.46
CA LYS A 276 12.53 -31.11 -14.11
C LYS A 276 12.81 -29.74 -13.45
N MET A 277 11.77 -29.01 -13.01
CA MET A 277 11.92 -27.74 -12.30
C MET A 277 12.53 -27.96 -10.91
N ASP A 278 12.15 -29.01 -10.16
CA ASP A 278 12.79 -29.35 -8.88
C ASP A 278 14.28 -29.64 -9.06
N ASP A 279 14.64 -30.43 -10.06
CA ASP A 279 16.04 -30.73 -10.39
C ASP A 279 16.85 -29.48 -10.72
N HIS A 280 16.24 -28.49 -11.40
CA HIS A 280 16.90 -27.25 -11.81
C HIS A 280 17.00 -26.23 -10.68
N PHE A 281 15.89 -26.00 -9.97
CA PHE A 281 15.76 -24.88 -9.03
C PHE A 281 15.96 -25.29 -7.58
N ASN A 282 15.66 -26.55 -7.23
CA ASN A 282 15.78 -27.10 -5.87
C ASN A 282 15.09 -26.20 -4.81
N THR A 283 13.86 -25.80 -5.12
CA THR A 283 13.03 -24.99 -4.23
C THR A 283 11.96 -25.83 -3.55
N ASP A 284 11.47 -25.36 -2.40
CA ASP A 284 10.29 -25.93 -1.73
C ASP A 284 9.01 -25.84 -2.59
N LEU A 285 8.98 -24.95 -3.58
CA LEU A 285 7.85 -24.80 -4.50
C LEU A 285 7.59 -26.07 -5.33
N PHE A 286 8.66 -26.70 -5.87
CA PHE A 286 8.56 -27.89 -6.72
C PHE A 286 8.85 -29.20 -5.99
N ALA A 287 9.21 -29.15 -4.71
CA ALA A 287 9.49 -30.34 -3.92
C ALA A 287 8.35 -31.39 -4.04
N PRO A 288 8.67 -32.72 -4.14
CA PRO A 288 7.66 -33.75 -4.17
C PRO A 288 6.65 -33.65 -3.04
N ASP A 289 5.38 -33.87 -3.37
CA ASP A 289 4.26 -33.73 -2.43
C ASP A 289 3.25 -34.86 -2.71
N ASP A 290 3.15 -35.82 -1.79
CA ASP A 290 2.31 -37.00 -1.97
C ASP A 290 0.85 -36.73 -2.32
N LYS A 291 0.31 -35.54 -1.93
CA LYS A 291 -1.05 -35.16 -2.28
C LYS A 291 -1.12 -34.59 -3.69
N ILE A 292 -0.27 -33.59 -4.00
CA ILE A 292 -0.21 -32.98 -5.33
C ILE A 292 0.11 -34.05 -6.39
N ASP A 293 1.09 -34.92 -6.13
CA ASP A 293 1.55 -35.90 -7.10
C ASP A 293 0.48 -36.97 -7.43
N ASN A 294 -0.50 -37.15 -6.53
CA ASN A 294 -1.60 -38.15 -6.70
C ASN A 294 -2.97 -37.49 -7.02
N PHE A 295 -3.06 -36.20 -7.21
CA PHE A 295 -4.32 -35.53 -7.59
C PHE A 295 -4.82 -36.00 -8.97
N ILE A 296 -6.16 -36.06 -9.09
CA ILE A 296 -6.88 -36.28 -10.34
C ILE A 296 -7.42 -34.93 -10.80
N ILE A 297 -6.96 -34.45 -11.97
CA ILE A 297 -7.40 -33.16 -12.57
C ILE A 297 -7.72 -33.46 -14.05
N SER A 298 -8.92 -33.02 -14.50
CA SER A 298 -9.34 -33.22 -15.90
C SER A 298 -8.66 -32.21 -16.84
N ASN A 299 -8.51 -32.63 -18.09
CA ASN A 299 -8.01 -31.76 -19.15
C ASN A 299 -8.96 -30.58 -19.41
N ASP A 300 -10.28 -30.77 -19.24
CA ASP A 300 -11.31 -29.72 -19.44
C ASP A 300 -11.10 -28.51 -18.52
N VAL A 301 -10.52 -28.72 -17.33
CA VAL A 301 -10.16 -27.62 -16.40
C VAL A 301 -8.73 -27.14 -16.63
N LEU A 302 -7.78 -28.05 -16.82
CA LEU A 302 -6.36 -27.71 -16.77
C LEU A 302 -5.84 -27.15 -18.11
N ALA A 303 -6.29 -27.69 -19.25
CA ALA A 303 -5.84 -27.24 -20.57
C ALA A 303 -6.17 -25.76 -20.85
N PRO A 304 -7.39 -25.27 -20.57
CA PRO A 304 -7.71 -23.84 -20.72
C PRO A 304 -6.85 -22.93 -19.84
N ILE A 305 -6.47 -23.38 -18.62
CA ILE A 305 -5.59 -22.61 -17.72
C ILE A 305 -4.18 -22.50 -18.35
N VAL A 306 -3.62 -23.60 -18.79
CA VAL A 306 -2.27 -23.63 -19.41
C VAL A 306 -2.27 -22.82 -20.72
N GLU A 307 -3.31 -22.92 -21.53
CA GLU A 307 -3.46 -22.14 -22.76
C GLU A 307 -3.52 -20.62 -22.47
N GLN A 308 -4.32 -20.21 -21.51
CA GLN A 308 -4.42 -18.79 -21.13
C GLN A 308 -3.15 -18.26 -20.48
N LEU A 309 -2.42 -19.05 -19.71
CA LEU A 309 -1.10 -18.72 -19.19
C LEU A 309 -0.11 -18.50 -20.33
N SER A 310 -0.06 -19.41 -21.30
CA SER A 310 0.89 -19.33 -22.44
C SER A 310 0.71 -18.10 -23.33
N VAL A 311 -0.42 -17.37 -23.22
CA VAL A 311 -0.68 -16.11 -23.94
C VAL A 311 -0.18 -14.90 -23.17
N ILE A 312 0.09 -15.04 -21.87
CA ILE A 312 0.64 -13.96 -21.03
C ILE A 312 2.16 -13.87 -21.25
N ASP A 313 2.68 -12.69 -21.51
CA ASP A 313 4.14 -12.50 -21.62
C ASP A 313 4.69 -11.99 -20.28
N PHE A 314 5.17 -12.93 -19.46
CA PHE A 314 5.78 -12.59 -18.17
C PHE A 314 7.18 -11.96 -18.28
N SER A 315 7.80 -11.91 -19.47
CA SER A 315 9.11 -11.28 -19.62
C SER A 315 9.06 -9.77 -19.44
N ILE A 316 7.89 -9.17 -19.72
CA ILE A 316 7.62 -7.73 -19.65
C ILE A 316 6.85 -7.32 -18.38
N LEU A 317 6.25 -8.28 -17.67
CA LEU A 317 5.55 -7.99 -16.42
C LEU A 317 6.56 -7.79 -15.28
N PRO A 318 6.54 -6.63 -14.61
CA PRO A 318 7.28 -6.48 -13.38
C PRO A 318 6.84 -7.53 -12.34
N VAL A 319 7.79 -8.13 -11.65
CA VAL A 319 7.52 -9.13 -10.58
C VAL A 319 6.55 -8.57 -9.53
N ARG A 320 6.59 -7.27 -9.30
CA ARG A 320 5.69 -6.55 -8.40
C ARG A 320 4.21 -6.71 -8.78
N ILE A 321 3.85 -6.65 -10.07
CA ILE A 321 2.45 -6.82 -10.51
C ILE A 321 1.91 -8.19 -10.13
N ILE A 322 2.74 -9.23 -10.23
CA ILE A 322 2.34 -10.59 -9.82
C ILE A 322 2.02 -10.58 -8.32
N GLY A 323 2.89 -9.95 -7.51
CA GLY A 323 2.67 -9.80 -6.07
C GLY A 323 1.40 -9.03 -5.72
N ASP A 324 1.17 -7.89 -6.40
CA ASP A 324 0.00 -7.03 -6.20
C ASP A 324 -1.32 -7.75 -6.52
N VAL A 325 -1.35 -8.51 -7.63
CA VAL A 325 -2.51 -9.32 -8.02
C VAL A 325 -2.83 -10.38 -6.99
N TYR A 326 -1.81 -11.04 -6.45
CA TYR A 326 -2.00 -12.02 -5.39
C TYR A 326 -2.48 -11.40 -4.07
N GLU A 327 -2.01 -10.21 -3.72
CA GLU A 327 -2.43 -9.49 -2.52
C GLU A 327 -3.90 -9.06 -2.62
N ASP A 328 -4.32 -8.50 -3.77
CA ASP A 328 -5.72 -8.19 -4.06
C ASP A 328 -6.60 -9.44 -3.97
N TYR A 329 -6.10 -10.55 -4.51
CA TYR A 329 -6.81 -11.83 -4.48
C TYR A 329 -6.97 -12.37 -3.05
N LEU A 330 -5.90 -12.39 -2.24
CA LEU A 330 -5.99 -12.77 -0.83
C LEU A 330 -7.00 -11.89 -0.08
N GLY A 331 -6.99 -10.59 -0.34
CA GLY A 331 -7.96 -9.65 0.19
C GLY A 331 -9.40 -9.99 -0.19
N GLU A 332 -9.65 -10.50 -1.40
CA GLU A 332 -10.99 -10.91 -1.85
C GLU A 332 -11.44 -12.26 -1.26
N MET A 333 -10.55 -13.23 -1.17
CA MET A 333 -10.86 -14.55 -0.57
C MET A 333 -11.30 -14.46 0.89
N LEU A 334 -10.68 -13.57 1.64
CA LEU A 334 -11.03 -13.33 3.03
C LEU A 334 -12.42 -12.67 3.16
N ARG A 335 -13.01 -12.18 2.06
CA ARG A 335 -14.35 -11.61 1.99
C ARG A 335 -15.49 -12.66 1.94
N GLY A 336 -15.19 -13.93 1.70
CA GLY A 336 -16.13 -15.06 1.73
C GLY A 336 -17.29 -14.96 0.73
N GLY A 337 -17.25 -15.72 -0.34
CA GLY A 337 -18.28 -15.74 -1.37
C GLY A 337 -19.67 -16.13 -0.85
N LYS A 338 -20.66 -15.25 -1.08
CA LYS A 338 -22.06 -15.57 -1.37
C LYS A 338 -22.71 -14.36 -2.03
N LYS A 339 -23.18 -14.53 -3.24
CA LYS A 339 -24.00 -13.55 -3.97
C LYS A 339 -25.39 -13.45 -3.31
N GLN A 340 -25.67 -12.31 -2.65
CA GLN A 340 -27.03 -11.84 -2.40
C GLN A 340 -27.02 -10.36 -1.97
N GLY A 341 -27.57 -9.48 -2.80
CA GLY A 341 -27.94 -8.09 -2.48
C GLY A 341 -26.79 -7.08 -2.43
N ILE A 342 -26.59 -6.28 -3.49
CA ILE A 342 -25.41 -5.44 -3.75
C ILE A 342 -25.06 -4.42 -2.64
N GLN A 343 -26.02 -3.77 -1.99
CA GLN A 343 -25.74 -2.71 -1.00
C GLN A 343 -25.39 -3.19 0.42
N VAL A 344 -26.06 -4.23 0.90
CA VAL A 344 -25.79 -4.81 2.24
C VAL A 344 -24.49 -5.63 2.26
N GLN A 345 -24.03 -6.06 1.10
CA GLN A 345 -22.81 -6.83 0.91
C GLN A 345 -21.56 -5.95 0.95
N GLU A 346 -21.59 -4.76 0.34
CA GLU A 346 -20.49 -3.81 0.36
C GLU A 346 -20.12 -3.35 1.79
N ASP A 347 -21.11 -3.13 2.66
CA ASP A 347 -20.85 -2.71 4.05
C ASP A 347 -20.29 -3.85 4.91
N LYS A 348 -20.75 -5.09 4.71
CA LYS A 348 -20.20 -6.28 5.40
C LYS A 348 -18.80 -6.63 4.89
N GLU A 349 -18.54 -6.48 3.60
CA GLU A 349 -17.25 -6.70 2.99
C GLU A 349 -16.23 -5.62 3.41
N ARG A 350 -16.64 -4.35 3.50
CA ARG A 350 -15.84 -3.26 4.08
C ARG A 350 -15.50 -3.51 5.55
N GLN A 351 -16.45 -4.03 6.33
CA GLN A 351 -16.20 -4.37 7.74
C GLN A 351 -15.21 -5.53 7.89
N LYS A 352 -15.24 -6.53 7.00
CA LYS A 352 -14.34 -7.69 7.05
C LYS A 352 -12.92 -7.35 6.59
N ARG A 353 -12.74 -6.51 5.56
CA ARG A 353 -11.44 -5.90 5.19
C ARG A 353 -10.86 -5.10 6.36
N LYS A 354 -11.70 -4.29 7.00
CA LYS A 354 -11.33 -3.49 8.16
C LYS A 354 -10.88 -4.33 9.34
N SER A 355 -11.45 -5.55 9.51
CA SER A 355 -11.09 -6.46 10.59
C SER A 355 -9.77 -7.21 10.37
N GLN A 356 -9.25 -7.28 9.14
CA GLN A 356 -8.05 -8.04 8.78
C GLN A 356 -6.86 -7.17 8.33
N GLY A 357 -7.09 -5.88 8.02
CA GLY A 357 -6.00 -4.90 7.78
C GLY A 357 -5.14 -5.16 6.54
N ILE A 358 -5.64 -5.88 5.52
CA ILE A 358 -4.88 -6.22 4.31
C ILE A 358 -5.10 -5.14 3.27
N TYR A 359 -4.04 -4.39 2.91
CA TYR A 359 -4.05 -3.30 1.94
C TYR A 359 -2.73 -3.20 1.19
N TYR A 360 -2.80 -3.03 -0.14
CA TYR A 360 -1.64 -2.76 -0.97
C TYR A 360 -0.91 -1.46 -0.57
N THR A 361 0.38 -1.54 -0.32
CA THR A 361 1.18 -0.38 0.07
C THR A 361 1.80 0.30 -1.16
N PRO A 362 1.49 1.59 -1.43
CA PRO A 362 2.08 2.31 -2.56
C PRO A 362 3.61 2.28 -2.56
N GLU A 363 4.20 2.10 -3.74
CA GLU A 363 5.65 1.92 -3.93
C GLU A 363 6.51 3.04 -3.32
N TYR A 364 6.08 4.31 -3.46
CA TYR A 364 6.83 5.44 -2.89
C TYR A 364 6.94 5.39 -1.36
N ILE A 365 5.97 4.75 -0.68
CA ILE A 365 5.99 4.51 0.77
C ILE A 365 6.99 3.40 1.10
N VAL A 366 6.92 2.28 0.35
CA VAL A 366 7.83 1.15 0.52
C VAL A 366 9.27 1.59 0.29
N ASP A 367 9.51 2.37 -0.78
CA ASP A 367 10.83 2.90 -1.10
C ASP A 367 11.37 3.86 -0.04
N TYR A 368 10.52 4.79 0.45
CA TYR A 368 10.88 5.71 1.51
C TYR A 368 11.27 4.98 2.81
N ILE A 369 10.49 3.99 3.22
CA ILE A 369 10.74 3.18 4.41
C ILE A 369 12.08 2.44 4.27
N ASN A 370 12.27 1.73 3.16
CA ASN A 370 13.49 0.95 2.92
C ASN A 370 14.73 1.84 2.79
N GLU A 371 14.63 3.02 2.16
CA GLU A 371 15.75 3.96 2.07
C GLU A 371 16.18 4.50 3.43
N ASN A 372 15.21 4.86 4.29
CA ASN A 372 15.48 5.44 5.61
C ASN A 372 15.74 4.40 6.72
N THR A 373 15.70 3.12 6.40
CA THR A 373 16.07 2.02 7.30
C THR A 373 17.27 1.25 6.74
N ILE A 374 17.03 0.33 5.81
CA ILE A 374 18.08 -0.50 5.18
C ILE A 374 19.08 0.37 4.42
N GLY A 375 18.61 1.35 3.65
CA GLY A 375 19.48 2.27 2.89
C GLY A 375 20.47 2.99 3.79
N GLU A 376 20.03 3.51 4.95
CA GLU A 376 20.92 4.16 5.94
C GLU A 376 21.97 3.19 6.52
N LEU A 377 21.58 1.96 6.83
CA LEU A 377 22.50 0.93 7.32
C LEU A 377 23.54 0.56 6.27
N LEU A 378 23.13 0.46 5.01
CA LEU A 378 24.01 0.12 3.89
C LEU A 378 25.03 1.20 3.53
N LYS A 379 24.80 2.49 3.88
CA LYS A 379 25.79 3.57 3.66
C LYS A 379 27.11 3.30 4.35
N ASN A 380 27.09 2.61 5.47
CA ASN A 380 28.27 2.28 6.28
C ASN A 380 28.91 0.93 5.89
N ALA A 381 28.20 0.06 5.14
CA ALA A 381 28.65 -1.26 4.73
C ALA A 381 29.41 -1.19 3.39
N LYS A 382 30.74 -1.06 3.45
CA LYS A 382 31.59 -0.88 2.26
C LYS A 382 32.03 -2.18 1.59
N LYS A 383 32.02 -3.30 2.33
CA LYS A 383 32.44 -4.62 1.86
C LYS A 383 31.27 -5.58 1.80
N ALA A 384 31.32 -6.57 0.91
CA ALA A 384 30.29 -7.59 0.78
C ALA A 384 29.99 -8.33 2.10
N GLU A 385 31.03 -8.61 2.90
CA GLU A 385 30.89 -9.27 4.20
C GLU A 385 30.14 -8.41 5.22
N ASP A 386 30.26 -7.07 5.17
CA ASP A 386 29.51 -6.17 6.05
C ASP A 386 28.04 -6.11 5.62
N ILE A 387 27.76 -6.06 4.30
CA ILE A 387 26.40 -6.12 3.75
C ILE A 387 25.71 -7.42 4.15
N LYS A 388 26.43 -8.56 4.08
CA LYS A 388 25.92 -9.89 4.43
C LYS A 388 25.44 -9.99 5.89
N LYS A 389 26.00 -9.21 6.80
CA LYS A 389 25.62 -9.19 8.21
C LYS A 389 24.28 -8.49 8.46
N ILE A 390 23.89 -7.55 7.61
CA ILE A 390 22.65 -6.77 7.79
C ILE A 390 21.43 -7.67 7.54
N LYS A 391 20.52 -7.73 8.53
CA LYS A 391 19.32 -8.57 8.55
C LYS A 391 18.08 -7.70 8.60
N ALA A 392 17.22 -7.84 7.58
CA ALA A 392 15.95 -7.12 7.48
C ALA A 392 14.77 -8.08 7.67
N LEU A 393 13.81 -7.71 8.52
CA LEU A 393 12.59 -8.45 8.80
C LEU A 393 11.37 -7.66 8.39
N ASP A 394 10.42 -8.33 7.72
CA ASP A 394 9.03 -7.90 7.66
C ASP A 394 8.18 -8.86 8.51
N PRO A 395 7.63 -8.42 9.66
CA PRO A 395 6.89 -9.29 10.58
C PRO A 395 5.44 -9.56 10.16
N ALA A 396 4.96 -8.97 9.05
CA ALA A 396 3.64 -9.19 8.45
C ALA A 396 3.77 -9.03 6.92
N CYS A 397 4.59 -9.92 6.31
CA CYS A 397 5.16 -9.67 5.00
C CYS A 397 4.17 -9.77 3.81
N GLY A 398 2.97 -10.34 4.01
CA GLY A 398 2.01 -10.49 2.94
C GLY A 398 2.62 -11.15 1.69
N SER A 399 2.45 -10.53 0.53
CA SER A 399 3.05 -10.93 -0.75
C SER A 399 4.55 -10.63 -0.87
N GLY A 400 5.15 -9.91 0.10
CA GLY A 400 6.58 -9.60 0.14
C GLY A 400 6.99 -8.26 -0.50
N SER A 401 6.07 -7.33 -0.72
CA SER A 401 6.34 -6.04 -1.38
C SER A 401 7.50 -5.25 -0.76
N PHE A 402 7.59 -5.17 0.57
CA PHE A 402 8.72 -4.55 1.27
C PHE A 402 10.03 -5.32 1.06
N LEU A 403 9.99 -6.64 1.09
CA LEU A 403 11.17 -7.50 0.92
C LEU A 403 11.70 -7.46 -0.53
N ILE A 404 10.82 -7.34 -1.53
CA ILE A 404 11.20 -7.18 -2.94
C ILE A 404 11.97 -5.86 -3.15
N ASN A 405 11.47 -4.76 -2.60
CA ASN A 405 12.17 -3.46 -2.67
C ASN A 405 13.48 -3.49 -1.85
N ALA A 406 13.48 -4.11 -0.66
CA ALA A 406 14.69 -4.32 0.14
C ALA A 406 15.75 -5.12 -0.64
N PHE A 407 15.34 -6.15 -1.40
CA PHE A 407 16.24 -6.91 -2.28
C PHE A 407 17.00 -5.99 -3.23
N ASP A 408 16.32 -5.02 -3.85
CA ASP A 408 16.97 -4.07 -4.76
C ASP A 408 18.00 -3.18 -4.04
N LYS A 409 17.69 -2.71 -2.82
CA LYS A 409 18.65 -1.93 -2.02
C LYS A 409 19.91 -2.73 -1.70
N PHE A 410 19.75 -3.98 -1.25
CA PHE A 410 20.88 -4.88 -1.00
C PHE A 410 21.69 -5.18 -2.28
N TYR A 411 21.00 -5.48 -3.38
CA TYR A 411 21.65 -5.75 -4.65
C TYR A 411 22.51 -4.57 -5.12
N GLN A 412 21.99 -3.34 -5.06
CA GLN A 412 22.75 -2.15 -5.42
C GLN A 412 23.95 -1.93 -4.49
N ALA A 413 23.83 -2.22 -3.20
CA ALA A 413 24.96 -2.14 -2.26
C ALA A 413 26.05 -3.17 -2.58
N TYR A 414 25.69 -4.43 -2.84
CA TYR A 414 26.65 -5.46 -3.28
C TYR A 414 27.32 -5.11 -4.61
N LYS A 415 26.57 -4.53 -5.55
CA LYS A 415 27.12 -4.06 -6.84
C LYS A 415 28.15 -2.95 -6.62
N LYS A 416 27.83 -1.96 -5.79
CA LYS A 416 28.76 -0.87 -5.40
C LYS A 416 30.01 -1.40 -4.70
N ALA A 417 29.89 -2.46 -3.91
CA ALA A 417 31.00 -3.13 -3.23
C ALA A 417 31.85 -4.03 -4.16
N GLY A 418 31.55 -4.08 -5.46
CA GLY A 418 32.27 -4.92 -6.44
C GLY A 418 32.00 -6.42 -6.31
N ALA A 419 30.99 -6.82 -5.55
CA ALA A 419 30.67 -8.22 -5.32
C ALA A 419 30.11 -8.90 -6.56
N VAL A 420 29.35 -8.20 -7.40
CA VAL A 420 28.77 -8.74 -8.64
C VAL A 420 29.85 -9.13 -9.63
N GLN A 421 30.90 -8.30 -9.79
CA GLN A 421 32.04 -8.58 -10.67
C GLN A 421 32.89 -9.75 -10.15
N LYS A 422 32.99 -9.91 -8.83
CA LYS A 422 33.83 -10.94 -8.20
C LYS A 422 33.15 -12.30 -8.08
N LEU A 423 31.87 -12.34 -7.75
CA LEU A 423 31.12 -13.57 -7.42
C LEU A 423 30.14 -13.98 -8.52
N GLY A 424 29.77 -13.04 -9.41
CA GLY A 424 28.69 -13.19 -10.39
C GLY A 424 27.33 -12.68 -9.87
N ASP A 425 26.50 -12.26 -10.81
CA ASP A 425 25.18 -11.63 -10.54
C ASP A 425 24.29 -12.54 -9.70
N PHE A 426 24.11 -13.77 -10.17
CA PHE A 426 23.20 -14.73 -9.53
C PHE A 426 23.67 -15.18 -8.14
N ALA A 427 24.99 -15.32 -7.92
CA ALA A 427 25.57 -15.66 -6.61
C ALA A 427 25.27 -14.57 -5.56
N VAL A 428 25.33 -13.28 -5.96
CA VAL A 428 24.95 -12.14 -5.10
C VAL A 428 23.46 -12.19 -4.78
N LYS A 429 22.59 -12.39 -5.76
CA LYS A 429 21.14 -12.49 -5.56
C LYS A 429 20.77 -13.64 -4.62
N LYS A 430 21.41 -14.80 -4.79
CA LYS A 430 21.28 -15.93 -3.86
C LYS A 430 21.72 -15.59 -2.44
N THR A 431 22.83 -14.86 -2.28
CA THR A 431 23.33 -14.41 -0.97
C THR A 431 22.32 -13.49 -0.28
N ILE A 432 21.67 -12.58 -1.01
CA ILE A 432 20.64 -11.68 -0.47
C ILE A 432 19.47 -12.50 0.09
N LEU A 433 18.95 -13.45 -0.69
CA LEU A 433 17.84 -14.33 -0.28
C LEU A 433 18.18 -15.16 0.96
N GLN A 434 19.42 -15.67 1.06
CA GLN A 434 19.82 -16.54 2.15
C GLN A 434 20.14 -15.80 3.45
N HIS A 435 20.64 -14.57 3.35
CA HIS A 435 21.30 -13.95 4.50
C HIS A 435 20.75 -12.58 4.90
N ASN A 436 20.03 -11.87 4.02
CA ASN A 436 19.63 -10.50 4.30
C ASN A 436 18.12 -10.33 4.56
N LEU A 437 17.27 -11.19 3.96
CA LEU A 437 15.81 -11.02 3.98
C LEU A 437 15.12 -12.08 4.82
N TYR A 438 14.24 -11.63 5.69
CA TYR A 438 13.41 -12.44 6.58
C TYR A 438 11.97 -11.95 6.57
N GLY A 439 11.00 -12.86 6.59
CA GLY A 439 9.58 -12.50 6.57
C GLY A 439 8.75 -13.46 7.42
N VAL A 440 7.68 -12.92 8.01
CA VAL A 440 6.70 -13.72 8.74
C VAL A 440 5.31 -13.27 8.31
N ASP A 441 4.39 -14.23 8.10
CA ASP A 441 2.98 -13.95 7.95
C ASP A 441 2.12 -15.01 8.67
N LEU A 442 0.93 -14.64 9.08
CA LEU A 442 -0.01 -15.55 9.73
C LEU A 442 -0.68 -16.50 8.72
N ASP A 443 -0.81 -16.07 7.46
CA ASP A 443 -1.42 -16.83 6.38
C ASP A 443 -0.34 -17.59 5.58
N GLN A 444 -0.42 -18.92 5.59
CA GLN A 444 0.51 -19.79 4.83
C GLN A 444 0.51 -19.45 3.33
N ARG A 445 -0.64 -19.01 2.76
CA ARG A 445 -0.74 -18.65 1.34
C ARG A 445 0.06 -17.41 1.02
N ALA A 446 0.01 -16.40 1.90
CA ALA A 446 0.83 -15.19 1.79
C ALA A 446 2.33 -15.54 1.83
N VAL A 447 2.73 -16.45 2.71
CA VAL A 447 4.11 -16.95 2.81
C VAL A 447 4.56 -17.59 1.49
N GLU A 448 3.75 -18.47 0.86
CA GLU A 448 4.10 -19.09 -0.42
C GLU A 448 4.23 -18.06 -1.54
N ILE A 449 3.31 -17.08 -1.61
CA ILE A 449 3.37 -15.98 -2.57
C ILE A 449 4.62 -15.12 -2.37
N CYS A 450 4.96 -14.79 -1.12
CA CYS A 450 6.18 -14.05 -0.80
C CYS A 450 7.44 -14.78 -1.31
N LYS A 451 7.52 -16.08 -1.06
CA LYS A 451 8.63 -16.92 -1.57
C LYS A 451 8.67 -16.91 -3.10
N LEU A 452 7.52 -17.12 -3.77
CA LEU A 452 7.42 -17.06 -5.23
C LEU A 452 7.96 -15.74 -5.78
N ASN A 453 7.49 -14.61 -5.23
CA ASN A 453 7.90 -13.28 -5.67
C ASN A 453 9.40 -13.04 -5.48
N LEU A 454 9.97 -13.47 -4.36
CA LEU A 454 11.41 -13.38 -4.11
C LEU A 454 12.23 -14.25 -5.07
N PHE A 455 11.74 -15.44 -5.42
CA PHE A 455 12.37 -16.29 -6.43
C PHE A 455 12.33 -15.65 -7.82
N LEU A 456 11.16 -15.12 -8.23
CA LEU A 456 11.01 -14.40 -9.49
C LEU A 456 11.91 -13.17 -9.57
N LYS A 457 12.05 -12.43 -8.44
CA LYS A 457 12.94 -11.29 -8.33
C LYS A 457 14.42 -11.67 -8.51
N ALA A 458 14.84 -12.79 -7.95
CA ALA A 458 16.22 -13.29 -8.10
C ALA A 458 16.52 -13.74 -9.54
N LEU A 459 15.52 -14.27 -10.24
CA LEU A 459 15.64 -14.69 -11.64
C LEU A 459 15.59 -13.52 -12.62
N ASP A 460 15.21 -12.32 -12.19
CA ASP A 460 15.11 -11.16 -13.07
C ASP A 460 16.50 -10.80 -13.64
N GLY A 461 16.59 -10.68 -15.00
CA GLY A 461 17.85 -10.46 -15.72
C GLY A 461 18.84 -11.62 -15.72
N ALA A 462 18.47 -12.81 -15.21
CA ALA A 462 19.31 -14.02 -15.28
C ALA A 462 19.33 -14.57 -16.73
N LYS A 463 20.49 -15.02 -17.19
CA LYS A 463 20.64 -15.66 -18.49
C LYS A 463 20.78 -17.17 -18.32
N TRP A 464 20.29 -17.94 -19.31
CA TRP A 464 20.41 -19.40 -19.32
C TRP A 464 21.86 -19.89 -19.13
N GLU A 465 22.84 -19.19 -19.73
CA GLU A 465 24.26 -19.52 -19.64
C GLU A 465 24.77 -19.45 -18.19
N ASP A 466 24.26 -18.49 -17.42
CA ASP A 466 24.64 -18.27 -16.01
C ASP A 466 24.08 -19.36 -15.09
N LEU A 467 23.08 -20.11 -15.60
CA LEU A 467 22.26 -21.02 -14.83
C LEU A 467 22.57 -22.50 -15.12
N LYS A 468 23.34 -22.82 -16.20
CA LYS A 468 23.69 -24.19 -16.60
C LYS A 468 24.43 -24.96 -15.49
N GLY A 469 23.88 -26.12 -15.11
CA GLY A 469 24.55 -27.11 -14.25
C GLY A 469 24.63 -26.72 -12.76
N ARG A 470 23.86 -25.72 -12.29
CA ARG A 470 23.83 -25.31 -10.89
C ARG A 470 22.39 -25.38 -10.36
N LYS A 471 22.23 -25.86 -9.14
CA LYS A 471 20.97 -25.74 -8.39
C LYS A 471 20.77 -24.28 -7.98
N LEU A 472 19.76 -23.65 -8.53
CA LEU A 472 19.75 -22.22 -8.74
C LEU A 472 19.30 -21.42 -7.52
N LEU A 473 18.18 -21.77 -6.93
CA LEU A 473 17.57 -20.96 -5.86
C LEU A 473 17.83 -21.56 -4.47
N PRO A 474 17.92 -20.77 -3.43
CA PRO A 474 17.99 -21.28 -2.07
C PRO A 474 16.60 -21.73 -1.60
N ASN A 475 16.54 -22.66 -0.68
CA ASN A 475 15.33 -22.93 0.07
C ASN A 475 15.05 -21.74 1.01
N LEU A 476 13.85 -21.15 0.91
CA LEU A 476 13.42 -20.00 1.73
C LEU A 476 12.59 -20.41 2.95
N GLU A 477 12.33 -21.68 3.19
CA GLU A 477 11.54 -22.16 4.34
C GLU A 477 12.11 -21.71 5.70
N LEU A 478 13.42 -21.46 5.76
CA LEU A 478 14.07 -21.00 6.98
C LEU A 478 14.01 -19.48 7.17
N ASN A 479 13.76 -18.70 6.10
CA ASN A 479 13.77 -17.24 6.11
C ASN A 479 12.35 -16.64 6.11
N ILE A 480 11.43 -17.25 5.34
CA ILE A 480 10.05 -16.79 5.21
C ILE A 480 9.14 -17.81 5.89
N ARG A 481 8.52 -17.42 7.00
CA ARG A 481 7.86 -18.32 7.96
C ARG A 481 6.37 -18.02 8.12
N CYS A 482 5.57 -19.08 8.28
CA CYS A 482 4.19 -18.93 8.71
C CYS A 482 4.11 -18.96 10.24
N GLY A 483 3.49 -17.94 10.84
CA GLY A 483 3.31 -17.85 12.28
C GLY A 483 2.77 -16.51 12.76
N ASN A 484 2.37 -16.44 14.01
CA ASN A 484 1.90 -15.23 14.63
C ASN A 484 3.07 -14.46 15.26
N SER A 485 3.47 -13.35 14.64
CA SER A 485 4.57 -12.51 15.11
C SER A 485 4.37 -11.92 16.50
N LEU A 486 3.11 -11.81 16.95
CA LEU A 486 2.72 -11.19 18.22
C LEU A 486 2.63 -12.18 19.38
N ILE A 487 2.52 -13.49 19.09
CA ILE A 487 2.43 -14.53 20.12
C ILE A 487 3.74 -15.33 20.17
N SER A 488 4.39 -15.34 21.31
CA SER A 488 5.57 -16.17 21.57
C SER A 488 5.51 -16.68 23.01
N GLY A 489 6.10 -17.83 23.27
CA GLY A 489 6.34 -18.32 24.63
C GLY A 489 7.30 -17.41 25.41
N LYS A 490 7.70 -17.84 26.61
CA LYS A 490 8.72 -17.13 27.40
C LYS A 490 10.06 -17.13 26.66
N SER A 491 10.66 -15.95 26.48
CA SER A 491 11.99 -15.85 25.87
C SER A 491 13.05 -16.51 26.76
N PHE A 492 14.19 -16.85 26.18
CA PHE A 492 15.34 -17.38 26.97
C PHE A 492 15.82 -16.36 28.00
N ALA A 493 15.74 -15.06 27.69
CA ALA A 493 16.11 -13.98 28.62
C ALA A 493 15.09 -13.88 29.78
N GLU A 494 13.81 -14.06 29.56
CA GLU A 494 12.77 -14.12 30.62
C GLU A 494 12.94 -15.33 31.51
N LYS A 495 13.31 -16.50 30.96
CA LYS A 495 13.61 -17.70 31.75
C LYS A 495 14.89 -17.53 32.58
N ALA A 496 15.89 -16.84 32.07
CA ALA A 496 17.13 -16.55 32.80
C ALA A 496 16.92 -15.58 33.97
N LYS A 497 16.07 -14.57 33.86
CA LYS A 497 15.70 -13.62 34.93
C LYS A 497 14.97 -14.28 36.08
N ALA A 498 14.27 -15.40 35.85
CA ALA A 498 13.57 -16.16 36.89
C ALA A 498 14.55 -16.93 37.79
N ILE A 499 15.87 -16.96 37.50
CA ILE A 499 16.92 -17.58 38.35
C ILE A 499 17.66 -16.44 39.10
N PRO A 500 17.60 -16.36 40.44
CA PRO A 500 17.97 -15.16 41.22
C PRO A 500 19.43 -14.70 41.21
N GLN A 501 20.34 -15.25 40.42
CA GLN A 501 21.79 -14.97 40.55
C GLN A 501 22.54 -14.60 39.26
N MET A 502 21.87 -14.33 38.11
CA MET A 502 22.63 -13.97 36.88
C MET A 502 22.04 -12.73 36.22
N VAL A 503 22.71 -11.60 36.40
CA VAL A 503 22.60 -10.44 35.48
C VAL A 503 23.39 -10.78 34.24
N PHE A 504 22.70 -11.33 33.19
CA PHE A 504 23.34 -11.58 31.91
C PHE A 504 22.82 -10.60 30.87
N ASP A 505 23.72 -10.05 30.06
CA ASP A 505 23.41 -9.41 28.78
C ASP A 505 22.63 -10.40 27.88
N PHE A 506 21.67 -9.91 27.13
CA PHE A 506 20.80 -10.70 26.22
C PHE A 506 21.63 -11.66 25.35
N ALA A 507 22.73 -11.20 24.77
CA ALA A 507 23.64 -12.01 23.97
C ALA A 507 24.28 -13.17 24.74
N THR A 508 24.59 -12.97 26.03
CA THR A 508 25.23 -13.97 26.89
C THR A 508 24.25 -15.04 27.32
N SER A 509 23.00 -14.66 27.63
CA SER A 509 21.92 -15.60 27.98
C SER A 509 21.55 -16.51 26.79
N TYR A 510 21.56 -15.94 25.57
CA TYR A 510 21.26 -16.65 24.34
C TYR A 510 22.35 -17.70 24.01
N THR A 511 23.61 -17.38 24.09
CA THR A 511 24.73 -18.30 23.80
C THR A 511 24.85 -19.43 24.80
N ALA A 512 24.30 -19.26 26.02
CA ALA A 512 24.30 -20.31 27.04
C ALA A 512 23.25 -21.43 26.78
N ASN A 513 22.29 -21.26 25.84
CA ASN A 513 21.33 -22.30 25.53
C ASN A 513 21.88 -23.27 24.49
N ARG A 514 22.29 -24.45 24.98
CA ARG A 514 22.91 -25.51 24.15
C ARG A 514 22.06 -25.92 22.95
N ASP A 515 20.73 -26.00 23.10
CA ASP A 515 19.81 -26.45 22.07
C ASP A 515 19.78 -25.44 20.88
N VAL A 516 19.80 -24.14 21.17
CA VAL A 516 19.80 -23.09 20.15
C VAL A 516 21.16 -23.00 19.44
N VAL A 517 22.26 -23.18 20.18
CA VAL A 517 23.61 -23.21 19.59
C VAL A 517 23.74 -24.40 18.61
N GLU A 518 23.15 -25.55 18.96
CA GLU A 518 23.15 -26.72 18.08
C GLU A 518 22.30 -26.45 16.83
N LEU A 519 21.13 -25.85 16.99
CA LEU A 519 20.28 -25.44 15.87
C LEU A 519 21.02 -24.47 14.90
N GLN A 520 21.80 -23.52 15.44
CA GLN A 520 22.65 -22.64 14.60
C GLN A 520 23.68 -23.45 13.78
N LYS A 521 24.32 -24.45 14.38
CA LYS A 521 25.29 -25.29 13.67
C LYS A 521 24.61 -26.08 12.56
N LEU A 522 23.42 -26.62 12.81
CA LEU A 522 22.63 -27.35 11.80
C LEU A 522 22.26 -26.42 10.64
N ARG A 523 21.81 -25.19 10.91
CA ARG A 523 21.47 -24.23 9.85
C ARG A 523 22.72 -23.81 9.05
N LYS A 524 23.88 -23.63 9.68
CA LYS A 524 25.16 -23.41 8.97
C LYS A 524 25.52 -24.58 8.06
N LYS A 525 25.37 -25.84 8.53
CA LYS A 525 25.58 -27.03 7.71
C LYS A 525 24.59 -27.08 6.53
N PHE A 526 23.31 -26.77 6.76
CA PHE A 526 22.29 -26.73 5.72
C PHE A 526 22.64 -25.76 4.58
N TYR A 527 23.06 -24.52 4.92
CA TYR A 527 23.48 -23.55 3.90
C TYR A 527 24.78 -23.92 3.17
N ALA A 528 25.65 -24.69 3.81
CA ALA A 528 26.92 -25.15 3.24
C ALA A 528 26.77 -26.46 2.44
N ALA A 529 25.72 -27.25 2.67
CA ALA A 529 25.50 -28.53 2.02
C ALA A 529 25.35 -28.39 0.51
N LYS A 530 26.01 -29.30 -0.24
CA LYS A 530 25.96 -29.32 -1.70
C LYS A 530 24.97 -30.35 -2.23
N GLU A 531 24.85 -31.49 -1.53
CA GLU A 531 23.97 -32.59 -1.89
C GLU A 531 22.54 -32.35 -1.38
N ASP A 532 21.54 -32.75 -2.19
CA ASP A 532 20.12 -32.49 -1.85
C ASP A 532 19.60 -33.41 -0.75
N ASN A 533 20.04 -34.64 -0.72
CA ASN A 533 19.65 -35.53 0.36
C ASN A 533 20.14 -35.03 1.70
N ASP A 534 21.40 -34.54 1.77
CA ASP A 534 21.94 -33.91 2.97
C ASP A 534 21.10 -32.69 3.41
N LYS A 535 20.66 -31.88 2.43
CA LYS A 535 19.79 -30.72 2.73
C LYS A 535 18.41 -31.11 3.24
N LYS A 536 17.77 -32.12 2.62
CA LYS A 536 16.47 -32.66 3.08
C LYS A 536 16.55 -33.19 4.49
N ASP A 537 17.59 -34.00 4.79
CA ASP A 537 17.81 -34.54 6.13
C ASP A 537 18.11 -33.47 7.17
N LEU A 538 18.98 -32.51 6.84
CA LEU A 538 19.28 -31.38 7.71
C LEU A 538 18.06 -30.50 7.96
N LEU A 539 17.24 -30.23 6.94
CA LEU A 539 16.00 -29.45 7.09
C LEU A 539 15.00 -30.19 7.99
N ALA A 540 14.83 -31.50 7.80
CA ALA A 540 13.97 -32.32 8.64
C ALA A 540 14.45 -32.37 10.09
N GLN A 541 15.76 -32.40 10.32
CA GLN A 541 16.35 -32.31 11.66
C GLN A 541 16.12 -30.94 12.27
N ILE A 542 16.38 -29.84 11.54
CA ILE A 542 16.14 -28.46 11.99
C ILE A 542 14.68 -28.29 12.41
N LYS A 543 13.71 -28.73 11.60
CA LYS A 543 12.28 -28.64 11.90
C LYS A 543 11.92 -29.41 13.19
N ARG A 544 12.43 -30.63 13.36
CA ARG A 544 12.20 -31.42 14.59
C ARG A 544 12.76 -30.74 15.83
N ASP A 545 13.98 -30.21 15.75
CA ASP A 545 14.63 -29.57 16.89
C ASP A 545 13.93 -28.24 17.23
N GLU A 546 13.52 -27.43 16.21
CA GLU A 546 12.67 -26.26 16.41
C GLU A 546 11.35 -26.60 17.11
N GLU A 547 10.68 -27.66 16.73
CA GLU A 547 9.41 -28.10 17.30
C GLU A 547 9.56 -28.52 18.77
N ILE A 548 10.61 -29.25 19.11
CA ILE A 548 10.92 -29.66 20.49
C ILE A 548 11.19 -28.41 21.36
N ILE A 549 12.00 -27.47 20.85
CA ILE A 549 12.35 -26.25 21.59
C ILE A 549 11.11 -25.35 21.76
N ASN A 550 10.33 -25.17 20.68
CA ASN A 550 9.11 -24.38 20.70
C ASN A 550 8.06 -24.95 21.64
N SER A 551 7.89 -26.26 21.70
CA SER A 551 6.97 -26.92 22.64
C SER A 551 7.31 -26.54 24.09
N LYS A 552 8.59 -26.63 24.48
CA LYS A 552 9.07 -26.26 25.82
C LYS A 552 8.88 -24.75 26.13
N LEU A 553 9.00 -23.86 25.13
CA LEU A 553 8.83 -22.42 25.32
C LEU A 553 7.35 -22.02 25.40
N ASN A 554 6.49 -22.71 24.67
CA ASN A 554 5.07 -22.41 24.54
C ASN A 554 4.20 -23.00 25.66
N ASP A 555 4.76 -23.77 26.62
CA ASP A 555 3.97 -24.35 27.72
C ASP A 555 3.22 -23.31 28.55
N ASN A 556 3.80 -22.11 28.77
CA ASN A 556 3.15 -21.02 29.47
C ASN A 556 1.97 -20.41 28.71
N LEU A 557 1.85 -20.63 27.40
CA LEU A 557 0.72 -20.12 26.61
C LEU A 557 -0.60 -20.83 26.97
N ARG A 558 -0.53 -22.00 27.63
CA ARG A 558 -1.72 -22.69 28.14
C ARG A 558 -2.43 -21.93 29.27
N GLU A 559 -1.74 -20.98 29.91
CA GLU A 559 -2.33 -20.09 30.90
C GLU A 559 -3.32 -19.09 30.26
N HIS A 560 -3.14 -18.79 28.95
CA HIS A 560 -3.93 -17.80 28.21
C HIS A 560 -4.81 -18.41 27.12
N PHE A 561 -4.40 -19.52 26.52
CA PHE A 561 -5.09 -20.12 25.37
C PHE A 561 -5.43 -21.58 25.64
N SER A 562 -6.70 -21.96 25.43
CA SER A 562 -7.14 -23.36 25.54
C SER A 562 -6.42 -24.27 24.53
N LYS A 563 -6.09 -23.72 23.35
CA LYS A 563 -5.38 -24.42 22.27
C LYS A 563 -4.23 -23.55 21.73
N PRO A 564 -3.08 -23.50 22.40
CA PRO A 564 -1.95 -22.64 22.01
C PRO A 564 -1.45 -22.86 20.58
N ALA A 565 -1.46 -24.10 20.09
CA ALA A 565 -1.00 -24.45 18.75
C ALA A 565 -1.85 -23.81 17.64
N GLU A 566 -3.16 -23.63 17.84
CA GLU A 566 -4.06 -22.96 16.88
C GLU A 566 -3.74 -21.47 16.73
N GLN A 567 -3.07 -20.85 17.70
CA GLN A 567 -2.59 -19.46 17.64
C GLN A 567 -1.32 -19.30 16.80
N LYS A 568 -0.72 -20.39 16.32
CA LYS A 568 0.54 -20.42 15.54
C LYS A 568 1.67 -19.57 16.18
N PRO A 569 2.00 -19.74 17.45
CA PRO A 569 3.00 -18.91 18.14
C PRO A 569 4.36 -19.02 17.45
N LEU A 570 5.09 -17.89 17.34
CA LEU A 570 6.41 -17.84 16.71
C LEU A 570 7.47 -17.32 17.70
N ASN A 571 8.40 -18.19 18.08
CA ASN A 571 9.55 -17.83 18.89
C ASN A 571 10.71 -17.45 17.96
N PHE A 572 10.91 -16.14 17.73
CA PHE A 572 11.90 -15.61 16.80
C PHE A 572 13.32 -16.06 17.09
N GLU A 573 13.67 -16.24 18.37
CA GLU A 573 14.99 -16.71 18.81
C GLU A 573 15.28 -18.14 18.36
N VAL A 574 14.24 -18.96 18.17
CA VAL A 574 14.33 -20.36 17.73
C VAL A 574 14.35 -20.41 16.20
N VAL A 575 13.44 -19.70 15.55
CA VAL A 575 13.30 -19.76 14.10
C VAL A 575 14.37 -18.98 13.34
N TYR A 576 15.04 -18.00 13.98
CA TYR A 576 16.14 -17.20 13.40
C TYR A 576 17.35 -17.12 14.32
N PRO A 577 17.90 -18.28 14.73
CA PRO A 577 18.95 -18.33 15.76
C PRO A 577 20.23 -17.59 15.37
N GLU A 578 20.56 -17.52 14.07
CA GLU A 578 21.72 -16.76 13.57
C GLU A 578 21.57 -15.23 13.72
N VAL A 579 20.33 -14.71 13.67
CA VAL A 579 20.01 -13.30 13.83
C VAL A 579 20.14 -12.90 15.30
N PHE A 580 19.56 -13.71 16.20
CA PHE A 580 19.58 -13.42 17.62
C PHE A 580 20.96 -13.63 18.26
N ALA A 581 21.82 -14.45 17.66
CA ALA A 581 23.24 -14.51 18.03
C ALA A 581 24.00 -13.19 17.81
N GLN A 582 23.47 -12.32 16.94
CA GLN A 582 24.00 -10.97 16.69
C GLN A 582 23.20 -9.88 17.45
N GLY A 583 22.30 -10.28 18.35
CA GLY A 583 21.49 -9.38 19.18
C GLY A 583 20.16 -8.97 18.59
N GLY A 584 19.76 -9.51 17.42
CA GLY A 584 18.47 -9.21 16.74
C GLY A 584 18.65 -8.69 15.33
N PHE A 585 17.55 -8.19 14.75
CA PHE A 585 17.51 -7.64 13.40
C PHE A 585 18.10 -6.23 13.32
N ASP A 586 18.70 -5.89 12.18
CA ASP A 586 19.19 -4.54 11.89
C ASP A 586 18.06 -3.63 11.39
N ALA A 587 17.09 -4.18 10.67
CA ALA A 587 15.92 -3.45 10.22
C ALA A 587 14.63 -4.26 10.40
N VAL A 588 13.57 -3.61 10.88
CA VAL A 588 12.18 -4.11 10.86
C VAL A 588 11.36 -3.16 10.00
N ILE A 589 10.77 -3.67 8.96
CA ILE A 589 10.03 -2.90 7.94
C ILE A 589 8.65 -3.51 7.72
N GLY A 590 7.68 -2.75 7.23
CA GLY A 590 6.40 -3.33 6.84
C GLY A 590 5.19 -2.42 6.98
N ASN A 591 4.03 -3.00 6.61
CA ASN A 591 2.71 -2.46 6.83
C ASN A 591 1.91 -3.44 7.71
N PRO A 592 2.09 -3.40 9.05
CA PRO A 592 1.40 -4.34 9.93
C PRO A 592 -0.11 -4.12 9.93
N PRO A 593 -0.94 -5.17 10.12
CA PRO A 593 -2.39 -5.02 10.21
C PRO A 593 -2.77 -4.16 11.42
N TYR A 594 -3.64 -3.16 11.20
CA TYR A 594 -4.16 -2.29 12.26
C TYR A 594 -5.68 -2.22 12.21
N GLY A 595 -6.32 -2.29 13.40
CA GLY A 595 -7.78 -2.27 13.55
C GLY A 595 -8.45 -3.64 13.50
N ALA A 596 -7.70 -4.74 13.58
CA ALA A 596 -8.26 -6.07 13.78
C ALA A 596 -8.92 -6.17 15.17
N GLU A 597 -10.12 -6.77 15.22
CA GLU A 597 -10.75 -7.10 16.51
C GLU A 597 -9.98 -8.23 17.17
N LEU A 598 -9.49 -7.96 18.38
CA LEU A 598 -8.81 -8.98 19.19
C LEU A 598 -9.85 -9.77 19.97
N LYS A 599 -9.76 -11.09 19.93
CA LYS A 599 -10.54 -11.98 20.79
C LYS A 599 -10.12 -11.76 22.26
N ASP A 600 -11.03 -12.02 23.19
CA ASP A 600 -10.80 -11.69 24.60
C ASP A 600 -9.55 -12.36 25.19
N ASP A 601 -9.31 -13.63 24.89
CA ASP A 601 -8.12 -14.38 25.31
C ASP A 601 -6.80 -13.78 24.75
N PHE A 602 -6.83 -13.38 23.48
CA PHE A 602 -5.68 -12.71 22.86
C PHE A 602 -5.46 -11.30 23.40
N LYS A 603 -6.54 -10.58 23.69
CA LYS A 603 -6.48 -9.25 24.31
C LYS A 603 -5.86 -9.31 25.71
N GLU A 604 -6.26 -10.29 26.52
CA GLU A 604 -5.68 -10.51 27.84
C GLU A 604 -4.19 -10.85 27.76
N PHE A 605 -3.81 -11.77 26.86
CA PHE A 605 -2.40 -12.11 26.60
C PHE A 605 -1.57 -10.87 26.26
N VAL A 606 -2.08 -10.04 25.33
CA VAL A 606 -1.39 -8.84 24.82
C VAL A 606 -1.19 -7.82 25.95
N LEU A 607 -2.20 -7.57 26.80
CA LEU A 607 -2.11 -6.63 27.92
C LEU A 607 -1.11 -7.10 29.00
N ASN A 608 -0.92 -8.41 29.13
CA ASN A 608 0.06 -8.98 30.06
C ASN A 608 1.50 -9.00 29.49
N LYS A 609 1.63 -9.07 28.16
CA LYS A 609 2.93 -9.22 27.48
C LYS A 609 3.59 -7.89 27.11
N TYR A 610 2.79 -6.88 26.72
CA TYR A 610 3.28 -5.61 26.16
C TYR A 610 2.97 -4.45 27.11
N GLU A 611 3.97 -3.62 27.40
CA GLU A 611 3.90 -2.62 28.48
C GLU A 611 3.32 -1.26 28.01
N HIS A 612 3.46 -0.93 26.70
CA HIS A 612 3.16 0.40 26.19
C HIS A 612 1.82 0.49 25.46
N ILE A 613 0.95 -0.52 25.63
CA ILE A 613 -0.36 -0.60 25.00
C ILE A 613 -1.42 0.02 25.93
N GLY A 614 -2.20 0.97 25.40
CA GLY A 614 -3.33 1.55 26.11
C GLY A 614 -4.61 0.71 26.04
N GLY A 615 -5.64 1.09 26.79
CA GLY A 615 -6.89 0.33 26.97
C GLY A 615 -7.68 0.03 25.70
N ASN A 616 -7.47 0.73 24.58
CA ASN A 616 -7.95 0.36 23.25
C ASN A 616 -6.80 -0.30 22.48
N THR A 617 -6.77 -1.63 22.52
CA THR A 617 -5.74 -2.45 21.87
C THR A 617 -5.86 -2.35 20.35
N ASN A 618 -4.99 -1.54 19.72
CA ASN A 618 -4.80 -1.53 18.27
C ASN A 618 -3.61 -2.42 17.92
N THR A 619 -3.78 -3.35 17.00
CA THR A 619 -2.70 -4.26 16.57
C THR A 619 -1.45 -3.54 16.12
N GLY A 620 -1.57 -2.33 15.53
CA GLY A 620 -0.42 -1.49 15.17
C GLY A 620 0.49 -1.13 16.36
N ASN A 621 -0.08 -0.84 17.53
CA ASN A 621 0.70 -0.62 18.76
C ASN A 621 1.56 -1.83 19.10
N ILE A 622 0.95 -3.01 19.04
CA ILE A 622 1.60 -4.27 19.40
C ILE A 622 2.76 -4.55 18.43
N PHE A 623 2.53 -4.35 17.13
CA PHE A 623 3.58 -4.55 16.11
C PHE A 623 4.75 -3.57 16.26
N ILE A 624 4.52 -2.32 16.68
CA ILE A 624 5.59 -1.36 16.95
C ILE A 624 6.44 -1.86 18.12
N GLU A 625 5.82 -2.17 19.28
CA GLU A 625 6.55 -2.62 20.47
C GLU A 625 7.28 -3.94 20.20
N ARG A 626 6.61 -4.88 19.50
CA ARG A 626 7.23 -6.13 19.08
C ARG A 626 8.42 -5.87 18.15
N GLY A 627 8.27 -5.02 17.15
CA GLY A 627 9.35 -4.64 16.23
C GLY A 627 10.57 -4.09 16.97
N VAL A 628 10.38 -3.16 17.92
CA VAL A 628 11.48 -2.63 18.75
C VAL A 628 12.16 -3.72 19.56
N SER A 629 11.39 -4.70 20.08
CA SER A 629 11.95 -5.83 20.86
C SER A 629 12.80 -6.78 20.02
N LEU A 630 12.54 -6.86 18.71
CA LEU A 630 13.27 -7.72 17.77
C LEU A 630 14.55 -7.10 17.22
N LEU A 631 14.79 -5.78 17.41
CA LEU A 631 15.95 -5.07 16.93
C LEU A 631 17.20 -5.33 17.78
N ASN A 632 18.36 -5.38 17.14
CA ASN A 632 19.65 -5.24 17.81
C ASN A 632 19.87 -3.78 18.32
N GLY A 633 21.02 -3.51 18.97
CA GLY A 633 21.30 -2.22 19.62
C GLY A 633 21.35 -1.00 18.67
N ASN A 634 21.62 -1.21 17.37
CA ASN A 634 21.72 -0.17 16.35
C ASN A 634 20.64 -0.27 15.29
N GLY A 635 19.62 -1.11 15.54
CA GLY A 635 18.57 -1.42 14.57
C GLY A 635 17.60 -0.28 14.35
N LYS A 636 16.92 -0.32 13.18
CA LYS A 636 15.93 0.68 12.75
C LYS A 636 14.57 0.04 12.48
N ILE A 637 13.50 0.77 12.80
CA ILE A 637 12.14 0.41 12.36
C ILE A 637 11.66 1.41 11.32
N GLY A 638 11.01 0.90 10.28
CA GLY A 638 10.22 1.67 9.34
C GLY A 638 8.85 1.02 9.12
N LEU A 639 7.80 1.61 9.68
CA LEU A 639 6.44 1.10 9.56
C LEU A 639 5.49 2.18 9.06
N ILE A 640 4.46 1.75 8.29
CA ILE A 640 3.29 2.58 8.08
C ILE A 640 2.26 2.23 9.15
N VAL A 641 1.73 3.25 9.84
CA VAL A 641 0.83 3.07 10.99
C VAL A 641 -0.30 4.10 10.96
N PRO A 642 -1.42 3.88 11.69
CA PRO A 642 -2.51 4.85 11.76
C PRO A 642 -2.06 6.19 12.30
N LYS A 643 -2.50 7.29 11.69
CA LYS A 643 -2.19 8.66 12.12
C LYS A 643 -2.69 8.99 13.53
N SER A 644 -3.62 8.19 14.08
CA SER A 644 -4.06 8.30 15.47
C SER A 644 -2.92 8.18 16.49
N ILE A 645 -1.79 7.57 16.13
CA ILE A 645 -0.55 7.58 16.95
C ILE A 645 -0.11 9.02 17.26
N CYS A 646 -0.38 9.98 16.39
CA CYS A 646 0.07 11.35 16.57
C CYS A 646 -0.65 12.08 17.71
N TYR A 647 -1.93 11.77 17.98
CA TYR A 647 -2.77 12.62 18.82
C TYR A 647 -3.70 11.91 19.81
N SER A 648 -4.08 10.65 19.57
CA SER A 648 -5.05 9.95 20.42
C SER A 648 -4.45 9.59 21.79
N ASP A 649 -5.28 9.64 22.83
CA ASP A 649 -4.95 9.25 24.20
C ASP A 649 -4.56 7.76 24.31
N ALA A 650 -5.23 6.89 23.55
CA ALA A 650 -4.92 5.46 23.49
C ALA A 650 -3.46 5.16 23.08
N TRP A 651 -2.80 6.11 22.42
CA TRP A 651 -1.41 5.98 21.97
C TRP A 651 -0.40 6.78 22.82
N LEU A 652 -0.85 7.37 23.93
CA LEU A 652 -0.01 8.24 24.77
C LEU A 652 1.26 7.52 25.29
N ASN A 653 1.10 6.30 25.82
CA ASN A 653 2.23 5.51 26.34
C ASN A 653 3.22 5.17 25.23
N MET A 654 2.72 4.81 24.04
CA MET A 654 3.55 4.52 22.88
C MET A 654 4.31 5.77 22.39
N ARG A 655 3.67 6.96 22.35
CA ARG A 655 4.38 8.21 22.03
C ARG A 655 5.54 8.50 22.99
N LYS A 656 5.28 8.34 24.29
CA LYS A 656 6.32 8.52 25.32
C LYS A 656 7.46 7.52 25.19
N TYR A 657 7.16 6.28 24.85
CA TYR A 657 8.14 5.22 24.62
C TYR A 657 9.04 5.52 23.41
N LEU A 658 8.46 5.93 22.30
CA LEU A 658 9.18 6.08 21.03
C LEU A 658 9.99 7.37 20.92
N ILE A 659 9.62 8.46 21.64
CA ILE A 659 10.13 9.81 21.34
C ILE A 659 11.64 9.93 21.45
N SER A 660 12.28 9.23 22.38
CA SER A 660 13.72 9.27 22.57
C SER A 660 14.50 8.85 21.32
N ASN A 661 13.95 7.94 20.55
CA ASN A 661 14.58 7.30 19.42
C ASN A 661 13.82 7.53 18.08
N LEU A 662 12.77 8.35 18.08
CA LEU A 662 12.04 8.71 16.87
C LEU A 662 12.95 9.53 15.94
N ALA A 663 13.14 9.07 14.70
CA ALA A 663 14.00 9.71 13.70
C ALA A 663 13.20 10.50 12.66
N ALA A 664 12.10 9.91 12.15
CA ALA A 664 11.23 10.59 11.20
C ALA A 664 9.75 10.21 11.38
N LEU A 665 8.88 11.13 10.99
CA LEU A 665 7.43 10.95 10.97
C LEU A 665 6.83 11.68 9.76
N ILE A 666 6.27 10.92 8.80
CA ILE A 666 5.76 11.48 7.56
C ILE A 666 4.24 11.26 7.47
N ASP A 667 3.50 12.33 7.32
CA ASP A 667 2.06 12.27 7.08
C ASP A 667 1.80 11.90 5.61
N VAL A 668 1.31 10.70 5.38
CA VAL A 668 0.93 10.22 4.05
C VAL A 668 -0.58 10.34 3.80
N SER A 669 -1.29 11.00 4.72
CA SER A 669 -2.73 11.26 4.63
C SER A 669 -3.53 9.99 4.37
N LYS A 670 -4.24 9.89 3.23
CA LYS A 670 -4.94 8.70 2.78
C LYS A 670 -4.06 7.95 1.78
N ALA A 671 -3.07 7.21 2.28
CA ALA A 671 -2.17 6.44 1.44
C ALA A 671 -2.90 5.36 0.61
N PHE A 672 -4.06 4.89 1.10
CA PHE A 672 -4.87 3.85 0.47
C PHE A 672 -6.23 4.42 0.08
N GLU A 673 -6.62 4.31 -1.19
CA GLU A 673 -7.91 4.84 -1.70
C GLU A 673 -9.12 4.19 -1.01
N GLU A 674 -9.01 2.91 -0.66
CA GLU A 674 -10.08 2.12 -0.04
C GLU A 674 -10.16 2.26 1.49
N VAL A 675 -9.14 2.83 2.14
CA VAL A 675 -9.07 2.96 3.60
C VAL A 675 -9.52 4.34 4.05
N LEU A 676 -10.47 4.35 4.97
CA LEU A 676 -10.96 5.60 5.56
C LEU A 676 -10.01 6.18 6.61
N LEU A 677 -9.03 5.40 7.09
CA LEU A 677 -8.06 5.81 8.10
C LEU A 677 -6.88 6.52 7.45
N GLU A 678 -6.43 7.59 8.10
CA GLU A 678 -5.18 8.28 7.75
C GLU A 678 -3.98 7.54 8.31
N GLN A 679 -2.86 7.60 7.61
CA GLN A 679 -1.62 6.93 7.99
C GLN A 679 -0.44 7.89 8.07
N VAL A 680 0.57 7.45 8.82
CA VAL A 680 1.90 8.05 8.87
C VAL A 680 2.98 7.00 8.69
N ILE A 681 4.09 7.36 8.07
CA ILE A 681 5.31 6.57 8.10
C ILE A 681 6.06 6.95 9.37
N LEU A 682 6.43 5.94 10.15
CA LEU A 682 7.20 6.06 11.37
C LEU A 682 8.58 5.44 11.15
N ILE A 683 9.66 6.24 11.34
CA ILE A 683 11.03 5.75 11.37
C ILE A 683 11.58 5.92 12.78
N TYR A 684 12.00 4.80 13.37
CA TYR A 684 12.62 4.74 14.68
C TYR A 684 14.06 4.23 14.54
N ASP A 685 15.00 4.88 15.25
CA ASP A 685 16.42 4.51 15.27
C ASP A 685 16.85 4.19 16.70
N LYS A 686 17.08 2.91 16.99
CA LYS A 686 17.42 2.44 18.35
C LYS A 686 18.73 3.02 18.88
N SER A 687 19.63 3.45 18.00
CA SER A 687 20.89 4.13 18.39
C SER A 687 20.68 5.52 19.01
N GLY A 688 19.53 6.14 18.80
CA GLY A 688 19.14 7.40 19.44
C GLY A 688 19.96 8.64 19.06
N SER A 689 20.54 8.67 17.88
CA SER A 689 21.61 9.59 17.47
C SER A 689 21.23 11.07 17.32
N THR A 690 19.94 11.46 17.33
CA THR A 690 19.51 12.85 17.09
C THR A 690 18.47 13.36 18.07
N ASN A 691 18.56 14.67 18.43
CA ASN A 691 17.54 15.37 19.24
C ASN A 691 16.39 15.95 18.40
N LYS A 692 16.39 15.72 17.09
CA LYS A 692 15.39 16.24 16.15
C LYS A 692 14.73 15.11 15.40
N VAL A 693 13.47 15.29 15.06
CA VAL A 693 12.66 14.38 14.23
C VAL A 693 12.45 15.06 12.88
N PHE A 694 12.73 14.36 11.80
CA PHE A 694 12.37 14.82 10.46
C PHE A 694 10.87 14.61 10.25
N THR A 695 10.16 15.65 9.79
CA THR A 695 8.72 15.56 9.50
C THR A 695 8.39 16.20 8.15
N ALA A 696 7.39 15.62 7.47
CA ALA A 696 6.85 16.13 6.22
C ALA A 696 5.38 15.68 6.05
N LYS A 697 4.70 16.23 5.04
CA LYS A 697 3.40 15.73 4.55
C LYS A 697 3.57 15.38 3.07
N THR A 698 2.83 14.39 2.57
CA THR A 698 2.79 14.09 1.13
C THR A 698 1.61 14.79 0.44
N ILE A 699 1.85 15.29 -0.78
CA ILE A 699 0.81 15.68 -1.74
C ILE A 699 1.07 14.88 -3.00
N GLY A 700 0.18 13.92 -3.31
CA GLY A 700 0.48 12.88 -4.29
C GLY A 700 1.71 12.07 -3.86
N ARG A 701 2.76 12.05 -4.68
CA ARG A 701 4.04 11.37 -4.38
C ARG A 701 5.12 12.30 -3.80
N ASP A 702 4.86 13.61 -3.73
CA ASP A 702 5.85 14.62 -3.30
C ASP A 702 5.82 14.87 -1.80
N PHE A 703 7.00 15.00 -1.20
CA PHE A 703 7.17 15.36 0.21
C PHE A 703 7.27 16.88 0.36
N VAL A 704 6.25 17.48 0.98
CA VAL A 704 6.15 18.93 1.23
C VAL A 704 6.30 19.25 2.72
N ASN A 705 6.47 20.54 3.06
CA ASN A 705 6.62 21.02 4.43
C ASN A 705 7.67 20.25 5.24
N LYS A 706 8.83 20.02 4.63
CA LYS A 706 9.97 19.30 5.25
C LYS A 706 10.54 20.15 6.40
N THR A 707 10.47 19.65 7.61
CA THR A 707 10.90 20.38 8.82
C THR A 707 11.62 19.43 9.79
N LEU A 708 12.62 19.95 10.50
CA LEU A 708 13.29 19.24 11.61
C LEU A 708 12.74 19.82 12.93
N VAL A 709 12.01 19.02 13.69
CA VAL A 709 11.36 19.43 14.95
C VAL A 709 12.12 18.82 16.13
N GLU A 710 12.45 19.63 17.13
CA GLU A 710 13.11 19.13 18.35
C GLU A 710 12.17 18.21 19.14
N LYS A 711 12.67 17.09 19.66
CA LYS A 711 11.91 16.09 20.42
C LYS A 711 11.16 16.71 21.61
N LYS A 712 11.74 17.73 22.28
CA LYS A 712 11.09 18.45 23.37
C LYS A 712 9.76 19.12 22.96
N ILE A 713 9.60 19.52 21.69
CA ILE A 713 8.38 20.13 21.17
C ILE A 713 7.23 19.13 21.13
N TYR A 714 7.51 17.89 20.74
CA TYR A 714 6.51 16.82 20.79
C TYR A 714 6.03 16.52 22.21
N LEU A 715 6.96 16.45 23.16
CA LEU A 715 6.63 16.30 24.60
C LEU A 715 5.85 17.51 25.12
N TYR A 716 6.23 18.72 24.69
CA TYR A 716 5.55 19.95 25.09
C TYR A 716 4.08 19.98 24.67
N PHE A 717 3.79 19.56 23.43
CA PHE A 717 2.40 19.53 22.92
C PHE A 717 1.66 18.22 23.24
N ASP A 718 2.34 17.16 23.66
CA ASP A 718 1.81 15.82 23.78
C ASP A 718 1.12 15.34 22.47
N CYS A 719 1.72 15.75 21.34
CA CYS A 719 1.24 15.48 19.99
C CYS A 719 2.44 15.34 19.04
N TYR A 720 2.42 14.34 18.19
CA TYR A 720 3.39 14.18 17.13
C TYR A 720 3.00 15.08 15.94
N LEU A 721 3.70 16.18 15.80
CA LEU A 721 3.43 17.21 14.79
C LEU A 721 3.97 16.78 13.43
N THR A 722 3.14 16.80 12.40
CA THR A 722 3.51 16.44 11.03
C THR A 722 3.12 17.53 10.04
N GLY A 723 3.98 17.80 9.05
CA GLY A 723 3.67 18.71 7.95
C GLY A 723 3.47 20.18 8.35
N LEU A 724 4.00 20.60 9.51
CA LEU A 724 3.97 21.99 9.97
C LEU A 724 5.26 22.71 9.62
N THR A 725 5.13 24.00 9.28
CA THR A 725 6.27 24.90 9.10
C THR A 725 6.84 25.35 10.46
N SER A 726 8.10 25.78 10.49
CA SER A 726 8.71 26.32 11.71
C SER A 726 7.96 27.54 12.25
N GLN A 727 7.36 28.36 11.37
CA GLN A 727 6.56 29.51 11.75
C GLN A 727 5.26 29.09 12.48
N GLU A 728 4.54 28.09 11.97
CA GLU A 728 3.35 27.53 12.63
C GLU A 728 3.68 26.96 14.01
N ILE A 729 4.81 26.25 14.14
CA ILE A 729 5.28 25.69 15.41
C ILE A 729 5.55 26.82 16.43
N ASN A 730 6.20 27.91 16.01
CA ASN A 730 6.49 29.06 16.88
C ASN A 730 5.20 29.74 17.36
N ILE A 731 4.21 29.93 16.48
CA ILE A 731 2.88 30.46 16.84
C ILE A 731 2.21 29.53 17.86
N GLY A 732 2.24 28.21 17.61
CA GLY A 732 1.68 27.21 18.54
C GLY A 732 2.31 27.28 19.93
N VAL A 733 3.65 27.40 20.02
CA VAL A 733 4.37 27.59 21.27
C VAL A 733 3.94 28.87 21.98
N LYS A 734 3.83 30.00 21.25
CA LYS A 734 3.36 31.28 21.77
C LYS A 734 1.93 31.20 22.35
N VAL A 735 1.03 30.56 21.60
CA VAL A 735 -0.36 30.36 22.04
C VAL A 735 -0.44 29.49 23.30
N LYS A 736 0.36 28.43 23.38
CA LYS A 736 0.41 27.55 24.55
C LYS A 736 1.06 28.21 25.78
N ASN A 737 1.97 29.15 25.60
CA ASN A 737 2.70 29.83 26.68
C ASN A 737 1.82 30.76 27.54
N VAL A 738 0.49 30.89 27.28
CA VAL A 738 -0.44 31.60 28.21
C VAL A 738 -0.52 30.89 29.58
N GLY A 739 0.04 29.68 29.70
CA GLY A 739 0.30 29.02 30.98
C GLY A 739 -0.89 28.33 31.63
N ASN A 740 -2.11 28.49 31.13
CA ASN A 740 -3.33 27.89 31.65
C ASN A 740 -4.08 27.11 30.53
N THR A 741 -4.97 26.22 30.94
CA THR A 741 -5.84 25.45 30.05
C THR A 741 -7.30 25.57 30.52
N PHE A 742 -8.22 25.14 29.68
CA PHE A 742 -9.65 25.12 30.02
C PHE A 742 -9.95 24.29 31.27
N ASN A 743 -9.13 23.26 31.58
CA ASN A 743 -9.28 22.47 32.79
C ASN A 743 -9.17 23.30 34.10
N ASN A 744 -8.52 24.46 34.05
CA ASN A 744 -8.42 25.34 35.23
C ASN A 744 -9.76 26.00 35.62
N CYS A 745 -10.76 26.01 34.74
CA CYS A 745 -12.03 26.67 34.97
C CYS A 745 -13.26 25.86 34.60
N CYS A 746 -13.12 24.70 33.95
CA CYS A 746 -14.26 23.90 33.54
C CYS A 746 -13.93 22.42 33.42
N THR A 747 -14.99 21.59 33.45
CA THR A 747 -14.94 20.15 33.17
C THR A 747 -15.92 19.81 32.07
N ILE A 748 -15.63 18.75 31.29
CA ILE A 748 -16.53 18.27 30.24
C ILE A 748 -17.06 16.86 30.57
N LYS A 749 -18.37 16.68 30.38
CA LYS A 749 -19.01 15.36 30.39
C LYS A 749 -19.67 15.11 29.05
N ARG A 750 -19.45 13.93 28.50
CA ARG A 750 -20.14 13.48 27.27
C ARG A 750 -21.62 13.29 27.56
N GLY A 751 -22.51 13.58 26.60
CA GLY A 751 -23.93 13.19 26.67
C GLY A 751 -24.10 11.66 26.66
N GLN A 752 -25.34 11.17 26.80
CA GLN A 752 -25.64 9.75 26.98
C GLN A 752 -25.91 9.04 25.64
N ASP A 753 -25.59 7.74 25.58
CA ASP A 753 -25.84 6.89 24.42
C ASP A 753 -27.25 6.26 24.53
N ILE A 754 -28.27 7.06 24.41
CA ILE A 754 -29.70 6.69 24.53
C ILE A 754 -30.47 6.76 23.22
N GLN A 755 -29.79 6.65 22.06
CA GLN A 755 -30.38 6.77 20.73
C GLN A 755 -31.58 5.83 20.50
N ASN A 756 -31.54 4.61 21.04
CA ASN A 756 -32.64 3.63 20.92
C ASN A 756 -33.89 3.95 21.73
N LYS A 757 -33.87 5.02 22.52
CA LYS A 757 -35.02 5.46 23.38
C LYS A 757 -35.63 6.77 22.91
N ILE A 758 -35.10 7.35 21.82
CA ILE A 758 -35.53 8.62 21.27
C ILE A 758 -36.72 8.42 20.33
N ILE A 759 -37.65 9.38 20.37
CA ILE A 759 -38.82 9.45 19.50
C ILE A 759 -38.79 10.73 18.67
N ASN A 760 -39.22 10.65 17.41
CA ASN A 760 -39.21 11.78 16.48
C ASN A 760 -40.50 12.58 16.49
N GLU A 761 -41.58 11.99 17.01
CA GLU A 761 -42.90 12.62 17.08
C GLU A 761 -43.48 12.53 18.50
N LYS A 762 -44.23 13.58 18.94
CA LYS A 762 -44.93 13.68 20.22
C LYS A 762 -44.07 13.37 21.45
N TRP A 763 -42.92 14.03 21.54
CA TRP A 763 -42.03 13.96 22.68
C TRP A 763 -42.34 15.09 23.71
N ASP A 764 -41.99 14.84 24.98
CA ASP A 764 -42.21 15.76 26.08
C ASP A 764 -40.92 16.54 26.43
N ILE A 765 -39.78 15.88 26.36
CA ILE A 765 -38.47 16.41 26.72
C ILE A 765 -37.57 16.46 25.48
N PRO A 766 -37.09 17.66 25.09
CA PRO A 766 -36.20 17.79 23.94
C PRO A 766 -34.85 17.11 24.18
N VAL A 767 -34.31 16.48 23.13
CA VAL A 767 -32.98 15.88 23.15
C VAL A 767 -32.16 16.46 22.02
N TYR A 768 -30.90 16.80 22.31
CA TYR A 768 -30.02 17.46 21.36
C TYR A 768 -28.86 16.55 20.94
N ARG A 769 -28.57 16.59 19.65
CA ARG A 769 -27.41 15.94 19.04
C ARG A 769 -26.47 16.95 18.37
N CYS A 770 -25.34 16.50 17.88
CA CYS A 770 -24.32 17.33 17.28
C CYS A 770 -24.87 18.36 16.27
N LYS A 771 -25.79 17.96 15.38
CA LYS A 771 -26.40 18.84 14.35
C LYS A 771 -27.24 19.98 14.89
N SER A 772 -27.70 19.88 16.15
CA SER A 772 -28.49 20.93 16.80
C SER A 772 -27.61 22.10 17.32
N ILE A 773 -26.30 21.90 17.39
CA ILE A 773 -25.37 22.88 17.91
C ILE A 773 -24.62 23.57 16.74
N GLY A 774 -24.69 24.89 16.69
CA GLY A 774 -23.87 25.72 15.82
C GLY A 774 -23.03 26.71 16.62
N ARG A 775 -22.22 27.51 15.94
CA ARG A 775 -21.47 28.62 16.58
C ARG A 775 -22.46 29.65 17.12
N TYR A 776 -22.49 29.82 18.42
CA TYR A 776 -23.37 30.75 19.15
C TYR A 776 -24.89 30.50 19.00
N ILE A 777 -25.33 29.36 18.45
CA ILE A 777 -26.74 29.00 18.25
C ILE A 777 -27.05 27.61 18.74
N LEU A 778 -28.18 27.48 19.41
CA LEU A 778 -28.84 26.20 19.66
C LEU A 778 -30.08 26.13 18.78
N LYS A 779 -30.13 25.24 17.81
CA LYS A 779 -31.24 25.01 16.91
C LYS A 779 -32.39 24.30 17.65
N ASP A 780 -33.60 24.41 17.16
CA ASP A 780 -34.73 23.71 17.73
C ASP A 780 -34.52 22.19 17.71
N ALA A 781 -35.05 21.50 18.73
CA ALA A 781 -35.00 20.06 18.81
C ALA A 781 -35.95 19.43 17.80
N GLU A 782 -35.47 18.41 17.08
CA GLU A 782 -36.26 17.65 16.12
C GLU A 782 -36.72 16.29 16.70
N GLU A 783 -36.28 15.94 17.90
CA GLU A 783 -36.48 14.66 18.56
C GLU A 783 -36.40 14.81 20.08
N GLY A 784 -36.94 13.83 20.82
CA GLY A 784 -36.95 13.91 22.28
C GLY A 784 -37.27 12.59 22.96
N LEU A 785 -37.53 12.67 24.26
CA LEU A 785 -37.97 11.57 25.12
C LEU A 785 -39.40 11.80 25.55
N SER A 786 -40.17 10.71 25.72
CA SER A 786 -41.42 10.76 26.48
C SER A 786 -41.10 10.99 27.98
N LYS A 787 -42.04 11.59 28.70
CA LYS A 787 -41.90 11.84 30.13
C LYS A 787 -41.60 10.57 30.90
N VAL A 788 -42.29 9.46 30.61
CA VAL A 788 -42.07 8.17 31.22
C VAL A 788 -40.66 7.65 31.03
N THR A 789 -40.11 7.81 29.80
CA THR A 789 -38.72 7.41 29.51
C THR A 789 -37.70 8.29 30.22
N TYR A 790 -37.96 9.60 30.27
CA TYR A 790 -37.10 10.56 30.98
C TYR A 790 -37.02 10.20 32.47
N ASP A 791 -38.18 9.93 33.12
CA ASP A 791 -38.21 9.61 34.54
C ASP A 791 -37.47 8.29 34.87
N LYS A 792 -37.51 7.30 33.95
CA LYS A 792 -36.72 6.06 34.08
C LYS A 792 -35.20 6.27 33.94
N LEU A 793 -34.81 7.30 33.19
CA LEU A 793 -33.39 7.61 32.93
C LEU A 793 -32.85 8.71 33.84
N TYR A 794 -33.68 9.26 34.74
CA TYR A 794 -33.38 10.49 35.48
C TYR A 794 -32.03 10.45 36.22
N GLU A 795 -31.72 9.36 36.92
CA GLU A 795 -30.41 9.23 37.60
C GLU A 795 -29.22 9.33 36.67
N GLN A 796 -29.35 8.82 35.45
CA GLN A 796 -28.26 8.81 34.46
C GLN A 796 -28.08 10.17 33.76
N ILE A 797 -29.16 10.96 33.63
CA ILE A 797 -29.17 12.19 32.82
C ILE A 797 -29.38 13.47 33.60
N SER A 798 -29.71 13.40 34.92
CA SER A 798 -30.00 14.55 35.77
C SER A 798 -28.89 15.60 35.86
N TYR A 799 -27.62 15.17 35.73
CA TYR A 799 -26.48 16.08 35.68
C TYR A 799 -26.56 17.06 34.52
N MET A 800 -27.32 16.78 33.48
CA MET A 800 -27.48 17.65 32.30
C MET A 800 -28.49 18.80 32.56
N ASN A 801 -29.27 18.73 33.62
CA ASN A 801 -30.29 19.74 33.95
C ASN A 801 -29.72 21.10 34.44
N ALA A 802 -28.39 21.17 34.66
CA ALA A 802 -27.74 22.42 35.04
C ALA A 802 -27.38 23.25 33.80
N PRO A 803 -27.36 24.62 33.95
CA PRO A 803 -26.82 25.49 32.92
C PRO A 803 -25.35 25.12 32.58
N LYS A 804 -25.02 25.13 31.28
CA LYS A 804 -23.72 24.65 30.78
C LYS A 804 -23.40 25.25 29.42
N ILE A 805 -22.15 25.13 29.00
CA ILE A 805 -21.77 25.28 27.60
C ILE A 805 -21.93 23.91 26.94
N ILE A 806 -22.53 23.87 25.76
CA ILE A 806 -22.64 22.69 24.94
C ILE A 806 -21.78 22.83 23.68
N ILE A 807 -21.11 21.77 23.30
CA ILE A 807 -20.17 21.73 22.19
C ILE A 807 -20.39 20.49 21.32
N GLN A 808 -20.17 20.60 20.03
CA GLN A 808 -20.12 19.43 19.17
C GLN A 808 -18.95 18.53 19.58
N ASN A 809 -19.25 17.29 20.01
CA ASN A 809 -18.21 16.32 20.35
C ASN A 809 -17.53 15.75 19.12
N ILE A 810 -18.20 15.66 17.96
CA ILE A 810 -17.62 15.28 16.68
C ILE A 810 -17.37 16.55 15.87
N ILE A 811 -16.10 16.87 15.64
CA ILE A 811 -15.68 18.10 14.96
C ILE A 811 -15.62 17.85 13.44
N ALA A 812 -16.22 18.75 12.66
CA ALA A 812 -16.21 18.68 11.22
C ALA A 812 -14.87 19.22 10.66
N HIS A 813 -14.28 18.46 9.73
CA HIS A 813 -13.15 18.89 8.92
C HIS A 813 -13.66 19.63 7.68
N VAL A 814 -13.10 20.80 7.39
CA VAL A 814 -13.41 21.62 6.24
C VAL A 814 -12.19 21.72 5.33
N THR A 815 -12.40 21.43 4.03
CA THR A 815 -11.30 21.34 3.07
C THR A 815 -11.05 22.60 2.25
N LYS A 816 -12.03 23.50 2.15
CA LYS A 816 -11.94 24.72 1.33
C LYS A 816 -12.12 25.98 2.18
N PRO A 817 -11.39 27.10 1.94
CA PRO A 817 -10.30 27.22 0.94
C PRO A 817 -9.05 26.40 1.31
N ASN A 818 -8.77 26.21 2.60
CA ASN A 818 -7.67 25.43 3.17
C ASN A 818 -8.18 24.44 4.20
N GLU A 819 -7.45 23.35 4.45
CA GLU A 819 -7.80 22.35 5.46
C GLU A 819 -7.82 22.97 6.87
N HIS A 820 -8.98 22.92 7.54
CA HIS A 820 -9.17 23.42 8.91
C HIS A 820 -10.35 22.72 9.60
N ILE A 821 -10.52 22.99 10.87
CA ILE A 821 -11.70 22.58 11.63
C ILE A 821 -12.43 23.81 12.15
N ILE A 822 -13.71 23.65 12.46
CA ILE A 822 -14.53 24.65 13.09
C ILE A 822 -15.09 24.08 14.39
N ILE A 823 -14.68 24.63 15.52
CA ILE A 823 -15.27 24.34 16.83
C ILE A 823 -16.61 25.07 16.93
N MET A 824 -17.65 24.35 17.33
CA MET A 824 -19.01 24.90 17.45
C MET A 824 -19.52 24.70 18.88
N ALA A 825 -19.64 25.81 19.61
CA ALA A 825 -20.12 25.81 20.98
C ALA A 825 -21.17 26.94 21.19
N THR A 826 -22.09 26.69 22.14
CA THR A 826 -23.08 27.69 22.56
C THR A 826 -23.44 27.48 24.03
N ILE A 827 -24.24 28.41 24.63
CA ILE A 827 -24.68 28.37 26.02
C ILE A 827 -26.06 27.70 26.09
N ASP A 828 -26.19 26.69 26.88
CA ASP A 828 -27.45 26.09 27.31
C ASP A 828 -27.82 26.61 28.69
N LYS A 829 -28.81 27.53 28.76
CA LYS A 829 -29.35 28.08 30.00
C LYS A 829 -30.46 27.24 30.62
N LYS A 830 -31.04 26.29 29.84
CA LYS A 830 -32.24 25.52 30.21
C LYS A 830 -31.92 24.13 30.83
N GLY A 831 -30.72 23.66 30.71
CA GLY A 831 -30.37 22.32 31.18
C GLY A 831 -30.95 21.24 30.28
N ILE A 832 -30.56 21.18 29.04
CA ILE A 832 -31.16 20.29 28.02
C ILE A 832 -30.44 18.95 27.98
N VAL A 833 -31.20 17.86 27.79
CA VAL A 833 -30.67 16.49 27.60
C VAL A 833 -29.94 16.39 26.26
N SER A 834 -28.78 15.77 26.25
CA SER A 834 -27.93 15.64 25.05
C SER A 834 -27.43 14.22 24.86
N LEU A 835 -27.28 13.85 23.56
CA LEU A 835 -26.70 12.57 23.15
C LEU A 835 -25.18 12.54 23.24
N GLY A 836 -24.61 11.35 23.19
CA GLY A 836 -23.17 11.11 23.21
C GLY A 836 -22.34 11.83 22.16
N SER A 837 -22.98 12.41 21.12
CA SER A 837 -22.34 13.26 20.12
C SER A 837 -22.15 14.72 20.60
N VAL A 838 -22.60 15.04 21.81
CA VAL A 838 -22.51 16.39 22.42
C VAL A 838 -21.63 16.35 23.66
N GLY A 839 -20.73 17.33 23.80
CA GLY A 839 -19.98 17.59 25.03
C GLY A 839 -20.71 18.64 25.89
N ASN A 840 -20.84 18.38 27.18
CA ASN A 840 -21.43 19.27 28.18
C ASN A 840 -20.31 19.85 29.04
N ILE A 841 -20.00 21.13 28.93
CA ILE A 841 -18.93 21.82 29.65
C ILE A 841 -19.51 22.56 30.84
N TYR A 842 -19.09 22.22 32.04
CA TYR A 842 -19.52 22.83 33.31
C TYR A 842 -18.42 23.72 33.85
N ILE A 843 -18.76 24.98 34.16
CA ILE A 843 -17.82 25.96 34.68
C ILE A 843 -17.65 25.70 36.18
N THR A 844 -16.41 25.64 36.67
CA THR A 844 -16.07 25.28 38.05
C THR A 844 -15.65 26.48 38.88
N ASN A 845 -15.55 27.65 38.27
CA ASN A 845 -15.14 28.92 38.92
C ASN A 845 -16.02 30.11 38.48
N LYS A 846 -15.59 31.34 38.71
CA LYS A 846 -16.34 32.56 38.37
C LYS A 846 -16.15 33.07 36.94
N THR A 847 -15.55 32.28 36.03
CA THR A 847 -15.35 32.69 34.64
C THR A 847 -16.69 32.76 33.90
N LEU A 848 -16.90 33.81 33.14
CA LEU A 848 -18.13 34.02 32.38
C LEU A 848 -18.24 33.04 31.20
N PRO A 849 -19.38 32.38 30.99
CA PRO A 849 -19.58 31.47 29.85
C PRO A 849 -19.38 32.17 28.49
N GLU A 850 -19.75 33.43 28.39
CA GLU A 850 -19.56 34.25 27.17
C GLU A 850 -18.09 34.41 26.82
N TYR A 851 -17.20 34.59 27.80
CA TYR A 851 -15.75 34.64 27.58
C TYR A 851 -15.23 33.33 27.03
N LEU A 852 -15.62 32.19 27.61
CA LEU A 852 -15.17 30.85 27.21
C LEU A 852 -15.62 30.48 25.80
N ILE A 853 -16.91 30.73 25.46
CA ILE A 853 -17.38 30.40 24.09
C ILE A 853 -16.81 31.34 23.03
N GLY A 854 -16.47 32.58 23.38
CA GLY A 854 -15.76 33.52 22.50
C GLY A 854 -14.40 32.97 22.09
N ILE A 855 -13.65 32.44 23.05
CA ILE A 855 -12.36 31.82 22.81
C ILE A 855 -12.54 30.47 22.05
N LEU A 856 -13.44 29.57 22.49
CA LEU A 856 -13.69 28.26 21.88
C LEU A 856 -14.08 28.36 20.39
N ASN A 857 -14.97 29.31 20.06
CA ASN A 857 -15.46 29.49 18.68
C ASN A 857 -14.50 30.30 17.79
N SER A 858 -13.37 30.80 18.31
CA SER A 858 -12.43 31.63 17.54
C SER A 858 -11.66 30.79 16.50
N LYS A 859 -11.25 31.46 15.43
CA LYS A 859 -10.37 30.87 14.42
C LYS A 859 -9.03 30.41 15.03
N LEU A 860 -8.47 31.17 15.97
CA LEU A 860 -7.20 30.84 16.61
C LEU A 860 -7.26 29.49 17.33
N ILE A 861 -8.30 29.26 18.13
CA ILE A 861 -8.43 28.01 18.88
C ILE A 861 -8.79 26.82 17.97
N SER A 862 -9.58 27.06 16.94
CA SER A 862 -9.83 26.06 15.88
C SER A 862 -8.53 25.70 15.14
N TRP A 863 -7.73 26.71 14.73
CA TRP A 863 -6.41 26.53 14.09
C TRP A 863 -5.42 25.78 14.99
N TYR A 864 -5.34 26.19 16.27
CA TYR A 864 -4.48 25.56 17.27
C TYR A 864 -4.89 24.09 17.51
N SER A 865 -6.18 23.85 17.71
CA SER A 865 -6.72 22.50 17.94
C SER A 865 -6.40 21.56 16.80
N TYR A 866 -6.62 22.03 15.55
CA TYR A 866 -6.36 21.22 14.36
C TYR A 866 -4.91 20.76 14.27
N ARG A 867 -3.96 21.68 14.53
CA ARG A 867 -2.52 21.43 14.36
C ARG A 867 -1.85 20.77 15.56
N PHE A 868 -2.14 21.22 16.77
CA PHE A 868 -1.38 20.86 17.98
C PHE A 868 -2.11 19.91 18.91
N ILE A 869 -3.40 19.67 18.69
CA ILE A 869 -4.18 18.68 19.44
C ILE A 869 -4.51 17.49 18.57
N TYR A 870 -4.99 17.71 17.34
CA TYR A 870 -5.40 16.66 16.43
C TYR A 870 -4.35 16.30 15.35
N GLY A 871 -3.18 16.95 15.33
CA GLY A 871 -2.08 16.59 14.40
C GLY A 871 -2.48 16.64 12.93
N ASN A 872 -3.32 17.59 12.52
CA ASN A 872 -3.88 17.72 11.17
C ASN A 872 -4.73 16.51 10.72
N ALA A 873 -5.44 15.85 11.65
CA ALA A 873 -6.32 14.72 11.32
C ALA A 873 -7.55 15.19 10.53
N ILE A 874 -7.99 14.35 9.58
CA ILE A 874 -9.19 14.61 8.75
C ILE A 874 -10.44 13.98 9.37
N ARG A 875 -10.28 12.92 10.15
CA ARG A 875 -11.39 12.13 10.71
C ARG A 875 -11.18 11.78 12.18
N THR A 876 -12.26 11.35 12.81
CA THR A 876 -12.27 10.81 14.20
C THR A 876 -11.83 11.83 15.26
N MET A 877 -12.00 13.13 15.00
CA MET A 877 -11.74 14.17 15.98
C MET A 877 -12.92 14.25 16.96
N ARG A 878 -12.64 13.96 18.23
CA ARG A 878 -13.62 14.07 19.32
C ARG A 878 -13.17 15.12 20.32
N PHE A 879 -14.12 15.87 20.85
CA PHE A 879 -13.87 16.89 21.86
C PHE A 879 -14.22 16.32 23.25
N ASP A 880 -13.24 15.79 23.94
CA ASP A 880 -13.35 15.15 25.24
C ASP A 880 -12.44 15.83 26.28
N ASN A 881 -12.38 15.28 27.52
CA ASN A 881 -11.54 15.82 28.58
C ASN A 881 -10.05 15.86 28.20
N TYR A 882 -9.55 14.85 27.51
CA TYR A 882 -8.14 14.79 27.09
C TYR A 882 -7.78 15.97 26.17
N HIS A 883 -8.71 16.32 25.27
CA HIS A 883 -8.51 17.43 24.32
C HIS A 883 -8.74 18.79 24.99
N LEU A 884 -9.82 18.94 25.78
CA LEU A 884 -10.13 20.15 26.50
C LEU A 884 -9.01 20.59 27.44
N ASN A 885 -8.39 19.63 28.15
CA ASN A 885 -7.31 19.87 29.09
C ASN A 885 -6.02 20.37 28.42
N ARG A 886 -5.91 20.27 27.12
CA ARG A 886 -4.76 20.71 26.32
C ARG A 886 -5.01 22.03 25.58
N LEU A 887 -6.27 22.53 25.60
CA LEU A 887 -6.58 23.83 25.02
C LEU A 887 -6.05 24.97 25.88
N PRO A 888 -5.21 25.86 25.35
CA PRO A 888 -4.69 26.99 26.07
C PRO A 888 -5.82 28.01 26.35
N LEU A 889 -5.88 28.50 27.59
CA LEU A 889 -6.82 29.49 28.02
C LEU A 889 -6.09 30.70 28.64
N ARG A 890 -6.27 31.88 28.07
CA ARG A 890 -5.79 33.11 28.67
C ARG A 890 -6.68 33.45 29.89
N ILE A 891 -6.15 33.35 31.12
CA ILE A 891 -6.82 33.82 32.32
C ILE A 891 -6.58 35.32 32.43
N ILE A 892 -7.64 36.10 32.73
CA ILE A 892 -7.63 37.55 32.79
C ILE A 892 -7.15 38.02 34.16
N ASP A 893 -6.17 38.92 34.15
CA ASP A 893 -5.84 39.69 35.35
C ASP A 893 -6.72 40.94 35.42
N PHE A 894 -7.77 40.89 36.25
CA PHE A 894 -8.69 42.00 36.40
C PHE A 894 -8.08 43.23 37.07
N LYS A 895 -6.87 43.14 37.61
CA LYS A 895 -6.09 44.30 38.09
C LYS A 895 -5.40 45.03 36.95
N ASN A 896 -5.15 44.33 35.85
CA ASN A 896 -4.60 44.91 34.63
C ASN A 896 -5.73 45.54 33.79
N HIS A 897 -5.70 46.87 33.63
CA HIS A 897 -6.74 47.61 32.92
C HIS A 897 -6.91 47.14 31.44
N ASN A 898 -5.82 46.81 30.79
CA ASN A 898 -5.85 46.35 29.39
C ASN A 898 -6.49 44.96 29.27
N ASP A 899 -6.12 44.02 30.14
CA ASP A 899 -6.70 42.68 30.18
C ASP A 899 -8.21 42.73 30.45
N LYS A 900 -8.62 43.55 31.43
CA LYS A 900 -10.03 43.76 31.74
C LYS A 900 -10.80 44.37 30.57
N THR A 901 -10.23 45.38 29.89
CA THR A 901 -10.85 46.00 28.72
C THR A 901 -11.08 45.01 27.58
N LEU A 902 -10.08 44.20 27.26
CA LEU A 902 -10.20 43.17 26.23
C LEU A 902 -11.25 42.12 26.59
N HIS A 903 -11.26 41.67 27.85
CA HIS A 903 -12.27 40.74 28.37
C HIS A 903 -13.69 41.31 28.21
N ASP A 904 -13.93 42.52 28.68
CA ASP A 904 -15.25 43.13 28.69
C ASP A 904 -15.75 43.39 27.24
N GLN A 905 -14.86 43.78 26.33
CA GLN A 905 -15.17 43.91 24.91
C GLN A 905 -15.54 42.57 24.29
N LEU A 906 -14.76 41.51 24.54
CA LEU A 906 -15.03 40.17 24.04
C LEU A 906 -16.39 39.66 24.55
N VAL A 907 -16.66 39.77 25.83
CA VAL A 907 -17.95 39.38 26.45
C VAL A 907 -19.12 40.11 25.80
N ASN A 908 -18.98 41.43 25.54
CA ASN A 908 -20.03 42.21 24.91
C ASN A 908 -20.29 41.77 23.46
N PHE A 909 -19.27 41.57 22.64
CA PHE A 909 -19.44 41.06 21.27
C PHE A 909 -20.05 39.66 21.26
N VAL A 910 -19.68 38.79 22.21
CA VAL A 910 -20.29 37.46 22.31
C VAL A 910 -21.77 37.54 22.72
N LYS A 911 -22.15 38.44 23.62
CA LYS A 911 -23.56 38.70 23.95
C LYS A 911 -24.34 39.21 22.75
N GLU A 912 -23.76 40.12 21.96
CA GLU A 912 -24.34 40.58 20.70
C GLU A 912 -24.47 39.41 19.71
N MET A 913 -23.45 38.60 19.55
CA MET A 913 -23.44 37.39 18.69
C MET A 913 -24.55 36.41 19.07
N LEU A 914 -24.73 36.15 20.36
CA LEU A 914 -25.81 35.27 20.87
C LEU A 914 -27.20 35.84 20.58
N ALA A 915 -27.37 37.19 20.67
CA ALA A 915 -28.65 37.85 20.36
C ALA A 915 -28.96 37.79 18.84
N LEU A 916 -27.96 37.99 17.98
CA LEU A 916 -28.09 37.89 16.52
C LEU A 916 -28.42 36.48 16.05
N ASN A 917 -27.98 35.44 16.78
CA ASN A 917 -28.17 34.02 16.48
C ASN A 917 -29.28 33.38 17.34
N LYS A 918 -30.17 34.13 17.98
CA LYS A 918 -31.18 33.57 18.89
C LYS A 918 -32.11 32.56 18.23
N THR A 919 -32.42 32.73 16.94
CA THR A 919 -33.18 31.78 16.13
C THR A 919 -32.54 31.65 14.75
N GLN A 920 -32.82 30.55 14.01
CA GLN A 920 -32.32 30.38 12.65
C GLN A 920 -32.77 31.52 11.70
N VAL A 921 -34.00 31.98 11.86
CA VAL A 921 -34.54 33.09 11.05
C VAL A 921 -33.76 34.41 11.31
N LEU A 922 -33.41 34.69 12.58
CA LEU A 922 -32.59 35.86 12.92
C LEU A 922 -31.16 35.69 12.40
N GLN A 923 -30.60 34.49 12.43
CA GLN A 923 -29.26 34.17 11.90
C GLN A 923 -29.17 34.51 10.41
N GLU A 924 -30.11 34.06 9.60
CA GLU A 924 -30.14 34.38 8.17
C GLU A 924 -30.32 35.84 7.89
N LYS A 925 -31.24 36.51 8.61
CA LYS A 925 -31.50 37.98 8.48
C LYS A 925 -30.28 38.82 8.81
N ASN A 926 -29.47 38.41 9.78
CA ASN A 926 -28.35 39.18 10.30
C ASN A 926 -26.97 38.71 9.76
N LYS A 927 -26.91 37.94 8.72
CA LYS A 927 -25.70 37.26 8.20
C LYS A 927 -24.48 38.18 8.03
N ILE A 928 -24.69 39.42 7.48
CA ILE A 928 -23.64 40.43 7.29
C ILE A 928 -23.12 40.90 8.64
N LYS A 929 -24.04 41.20 9.57
CA LYS A 929 -23.67 41.71 10.89
C LYS A 929 -22.98 40.66 11.74
N ILE A 930 -23.42 39.39 11.64
CA ILE A 930 -22.78 38.22 12.27
C ILE A 930 -21.33 38.12 11.80
N ALA A 931 -21.09 38.20 10.48
CA ALA A 931 -19.73 38.12 9.94
C ALA A 931 -18.82 39.27 10.43
N ALA A 932 -19.36 40.46 10.56
CA ALA A 932 -18.62 41.62 11.10
C ALA A 932 -18.27 41.45 12.59
N VAL A 933 -19.22 41.00 13.41
CA VAL A 933 -19.00 40.76 14.86
C VAL A 933 -18.04 39.56 15.05
N ASP A 934 -18.13 38.52 14.22
CA ASP A 934 -17.23 37.38 14.27
C ASP A 934 -15.78 37.78 14.03
N LYS A 935 -15.53 38.66 13.04
CA LYS A 935 -14.20 39.23 12.78
C LYS A 935 -13.66 40.02 13.96
N GLN A 936 -14.53 40.80 14.65
CA GLN A 936 -14.14 41.55 15.86
C GLN A 936 -13.79 40.63 17.03
N ILE A 937 -14.54 39.53 17.21
CA ILE A 937 -14.23 38.50 18.20
C ILE A 937 -12.85 37.85 17.90
N ASP A 938 -12.59 37.46 16.66
CA ASP A 938 -11.31 36.89 16.26
C ASP A 938 -10.15 37.87 16.52
N GLU A 939 -10.32 39.16 16.16
CA GLU A 939 -9.29 40.19 16.38
C GLU A 939 -8.96 40.37 17.88
N LEU A 940 -9.99 40.39 18.74
CA LEU A 940 -9.77 40.45 20.19
C LEU A 940 -9.05 39.22 20.73
N VAL A 941 -9.39 38.06 20.24
CA VAL A 941 -8.70 36.80 20.63
C VAL A 941 -7.25 36.83 20.16
N TYR A 942 -6.95 37.25 18.93
CA TYR A 942 -5.57 37.45 18.49
C TYR A 942 -4.77 38.39 19.41
N ARG A 943 -5.36 39.49 19.80
CA ARG A 943 -4.74 40.44 20.74
C ARG A 943 -4.55 39.85 22.13
N LEU A 944 -5.51 39.10 22.66
CA LEU A 944 -5.40 38.38 23.94
C LEU A 944 -4.24 37.38 23.98
N TYR A 945 -3.95 36.72 22.85
CA TYR A 945 -2.83 35.79 22.72
C TYR A 945 -1.56 36.46 22.17
N GLY A 946 -1.59 37.76 21.93
CA GLY A 946 -0.44 38.58 21.55
C GLY A 946 0.09 38.31 20.13
N LEU A 947 -0.76 37.91 19.17
CA LEU A 947 -0.33 37.63 17.79
C LEU A 947 -0.01 38.92 17.05
N SER A 948 1.09 38.93 16.29
CA SER A 948 1.44 39.99 15.33
C SER A 948 0.61 39.85 14.05
N GLU A 949 0.58 40.91 13.21
CA GLU A 949 -0.13 40.86 11.92
C GLU A 949 0.37 39.76 10.98
N ALA A 950 1.67 39.47 10.99
CA ALA A 950 2.25 38.37 10.21
C ALA A 950 1.77 36.99 10.71
N GLU A 951 1.68 36.81 12.04
CA GLU A 951 1.19 35.57 12.65
C GLU A 951 -0.32 35.39 12.43
N LYS A 952 -1.11 36.44 12.43
CA LYS A 952 -2.55 36.40 12.09
C LYS A 952 -2.76 35.86 10.67
N LYS A 953 -2.01 36.37 9.69
CA LYS A 953 -2.07 35.87 8.30
C LYS A 953 -1.82 34.35 8.20
N VAL A 954 -0.86 33.84 8.94
CA VAL A 954 -0.60 32.39 8.99
C VAL A 954 -1.80 31.62 9.57
N VAL A 955 -2.43 32.15 10.63
CA VAL A 955 -3.62 31.52 11.23
C VAL A 955 -4.81 31.56 10.28
N GLU A 956 -4.96 32.66 9.53
CA GLU A 956 -6.05 32.86 8.57
C GLU A 956 -5.80 32.16 7.23
N GLY A 957 -4.57 31.67 6.99
CA GLY A 957 -4.20 30.97 5.76
C GLY A 957 -4.07 31.88 4.54
N VAL A 958 -3.64 33.16 4.75
CA VAL A 958 -3.50 34.22 3.73
C VAL A 958 -2.03 34.57 3.50
#